data_41e1f27da4395d5415a21d50b1a55eb8
#
_entry.id   41e1f27da4395d5415a21d50b1a55eb8
#
_cell.length_a   1.000
_cell.length_b   1.000
_cell.length_c   1.000
_cell.angle_alpha   90.00
_cell.angle_beta   90.00
_cell.angle_gamma   90.00
#
_symmetry.space_group_name_H-M   'P 1'
#
loop_
_entity.id
_entity.type
_entity.pdbx_description
1 polymer ?
#
loop_
_entity_poly.entity_id
_entity_poly.type
_entity_poly.pdbx_seq_one_letter_code
_entity_poly.pdbx_strand_id
1 'polypeptide(L)'
;KLYREAFKPLVEKLGYETEVVGKHGMWEMKGVPVEPFSTRSQEVREAAGPDASLKSRDVAALDTRKSKEAIDPAEKMVEWMNTLKETGFDIRGYREAADARAAELARAPAAPVNTDGPDITDVVTKAIAGLSDRKVQFTYADLLARTVGQLEAKDGVFDLARKGIDAAIEREQLIPLDREKGLFTSNIHVLDELAVKALSQEVQRQNHVSVTPDASVVRQVPFSDAVSVLAQDRLVMGIVSGQGGATGQRERVAELTLMAREQGRDVHILAADNRSRDFLAGDVRLAGETVTGKSALQDGTAFIPGGTLIVDQAEKLSLKETISLLDGAMRHNVQVLLSDSGKRSGTGSALTVLKDSGVNTYRWQGGQQTTADIISEPDKGARYSRLAQEFAVSVREGQESVAQISGTREQSVLNGLIRDSLRQEGVLGEKDTTITALTPVWLDSKSRGVRDYYREGMVMERWDPENRTHDRFVIDRVTASSNMLTLKDRDGVRLDLKVSAVDSQWTLFRAETLPVAEGERLAVLGKIPDTRLKGGESITVMKVEEGQLTVQRPGQKTTQTLAVGAGVFDGIKIGHGWVESPGRSVSETATVFASVTQRELDNATLNQLAQSGSHLRLYSAQDAARTTEKLSRHTAFSVVSEQLKSRSGETDLDAAIAQQKAGLHTPAEQAIHLAIPLLESQDLTFSRPQLLATAMETGGGKVSMADIDTTIQAQIRS
;
A
#
# COMPACT_ATOMS: atom_id res chain seq x y z
N LYS A 1 -9.61 6.44 -18.27
CA LYS A 1 -9.86 7.49 -17.28
C LYS A 1 -9.63 8.88 -17.88
N LEU A 2 -8.41 9.23 -18.33
CA LEU A 2 -8.08 10.55 -18.88
C LEU A 2 -9.04 11.01 -19.97
N TYR A 3 -9.39 10.14 -20.93
CA TYR A 3 -10.37 10.45 -21.96
C TYR A 3 -11.72 10.89 -21.38
N ARG A 4 -12.24 10.18 -20.39
CA ARG A 4 -13.54 10.50 -19.77
C ARG A 4 -13.50 11.79 -18.98
N GLU A 5 -12.43 12.07 -18.26
CA GLU A 5 -12.22 13.33 -17.56
C GLU A 5 -12.12 14.52 -18.52
N ALA A 6 -11.45 14.33 -19.67
CA ALA A 6 -11.37 15.35 -20.69
C ALA A 6 -12.70 15.56 -21.44
N PHE A 7 -13.47 14.50 -21.64
CA PHE A 7 -14.71 14.54 -22.41
C PHE A 7 -15.90 15.09 -21.60
N LYS A 8 -15.92 14.87 -20.29
CA LYS A 8 -17.01 15.31 -19.41
C LYS A 8 -17.30 16.81 -19.48
N PRO A 9 -16.32 17.72 -19.30
CA PRO A 9 -16.56 19.15 -19.40
C PRO A 9 -17.11 19.58 -20.75
N LEU A 10 -16.72 18.91 -21.84
CA LEU A 10 -17.22 19.20 -23.18
C LEU A 10 -18.70 18.85 -23.31
N VAL A 11 -19.12 17.73 -22.74
CA VAL A 11 -20.54 17.30 -22.72
C VAL A 11 -21.38 18.24 -21.84
N GLU A 12 -20.88 18.61 -20.67
CA GLU A 12 -21.56 19.54 -19.75
C GLU A 12 -21.68 20.95 -20.34
N LYS A 13 -20.70 21.41 -21.13
CA LYS A 13 -20.75 22.69 -21.86
C LYS A 13 -21.83 22.71 -22.92
N LEU A 14 -22.17 21.56 -23.49
CA LEU A 14 -23.30 21.42 -24.41
C LEU A 14 -24.66 21.39 -23.69
N GLY A 15 -24.68 21.56 -22.36
CA GLY A 15 -25.87 21.61 -21.55
C GLY A 15 -26.38 20.24 -21.06
N TYR A 16 -25.68 19.15 -21.38
CA TYR A 16 -26.02 17.83 -20.87
C TYR A 16 -25.59 17.67 -19.40
N GLU A 17 -26.46 17.15 -18.58
CA GLU A 17 -26.12 16.79 -17.21
C GLU A 17 -25.48 15.40 -17.18
N THR A 18 -24.49 15.23 -16.32
CA THR A 18 -23.77 13.95 -16.14
C THR A 18 -23.90 13.47 -14.70
N GLU A 19 -23.91 12.16 -14.54
CA GLU A 19 -23.89 11.52 -13.23
C GLU A 19 -22.78 10.46 -13.17
N VAL A 20 -22.15 10.32 -12.02
CA VAL A 20 -21.06 9.35 -11.81
C VAL A 20 -21.65 7.98 -11.52
N VAL A 21 -21.30 7.00 -12.36
CA VAL A 21 -21.83 5.65 -12.31
C VAL A 21 -20.71 4.60 -12.22
N GLY A 22 -20.07 4.34 -11.19
CA GLY A 22 -19.08 3.28 -11.10
C GLY A 22 -17.68 3.72 -10.72
N LYS A 23 -16.70 2.86 -10.97
CA LYS A 23 -15.31 3.07 -10.55
C LYS A 23 -14.55 4.02 -11.48
N HIS A 24 -13.55 4.69 -10.93
CA HIS A 24 -12.59 5.50 -11.67
C HIS A 24 -13.19 6.71 -12.40
N GLY A 25 -14.22 7.33 -11.80
CA GLY A 25 -14.85 8.50 -12.40
C GLY A 25 -15.62 8.17 -13.68
N MET A 26 -16.13 6.96 -13.81
CA MET A 26 -17.07 6.62 -14.86
C MET A 26 -18.34 7.43 -14.70
N TRP A 27 -18.77 8.05 -15.76
CA TRP A 27 -19.98 8.89 -15.77
C TRP A 27 -20.85 8.55 -16.98
N GLU A 28 -22.13 8.82 -16.84
CA GLU A 28 -23.13 8.69 -17.89
C GLU A 28 -23.93 9.99 -18.00
N MET A 29 -24.61 10.19 -19.11
CA MET A 29 -25.54 11.30 -19.28
C MET A 29 -26.80 11.01 -18.48
N LYS A 30 -27.15 11.91 -17.58
CA LYS A 30 -28.28 11.74 -16.67
C LYS A 30 -29.59 11.57 -17.41
N GLY A 31 -30.34 10.53 -17.05
CA GLY A 31 -31.66 10.27 -17.63
C GLY A 31 -31.63 9.54 -18.98
N VAL A 32 -30.48 9.22 -19.53
CA VAL A 32 -30.39 8.43 -20.76
C VAL A 32 -30.46 6.95 -20.43
N PRO A 33 -31.35 6.17 -21.06
CA PRO A 33 -31.45 4.73 -20.82
C PRO A 33 -30.25 3.99 -21.45
N VAL A 34 -29.21 3.71 -20.66
CA VAL A 34 -27.99 3.04 -21.12
C VAL A 34 -28.14 1.52 -21.14
N GLU A 35 -28.96 0.97 -20.26
CA GLU A 35 -29.13 -0.48 -20.08
C GLU A 35 -29.53 -1.24 -21.36
N PRO A 36 -30.49 -0.77 -22.17
CA PRO A 36 -30.89 -1.48 -23.38
C PRO A 36 -29.80 -1.54 -24.46
N PHE A 37 -28.82 -0.62 -24.40
CA PHE A 37 -27.71 -0.57 -25.36
C PHE A 37 -26.50 -1.36 -24.92
N SER A 38 -26.47 -1.84 -23.70
CA SER A 38 -25.34 -2.54 -23.12
C SER A 38 -25.64 -4.02 -22.94
N THR A 39 -25.67 -4.78 -24.03
CA THR A 39 -25.76 -6.25 -24.01
C THR A 39 -24.68 -6.83 -23.11
N ARG A 40 -23.49 -6.24 -23.11
CA ARG A 40 -22.41 -6.66 -22.24
C ARG A 40 -22.68 -6.39 -20.76
N SER A 41 -23.34 -5.30 -20.40
CA SER A 41 -23.72 -5.04 -19.01
C SER A 41 -24.79 -6.02 -18.53
N GLN A 42 -25.63 -6.51 -19.44
CA GLN A 42 -26.59 -7.57 -19.14
C GLN A 42 -25.87 -8.90 -18.95
N GLU A 43 -25.00 -9.32 -19.89
CA GLU A 43 -24.18 -10.53 -19.77
C GLU A 43 -23.37 -10.56 -18.44
N VAL A 44 -22.80 -9.42 -18.07
CA VAL A 44 -22.05 -9.29 -16.81
C VAL A 44 -22.97 -9.42 -15.59
N ARG A 45 -24.18 -8.84 -15.64
CA ARG A 45 -25.15 -8.97 -14.54
C ARG A 45 -25.69 -10.40 -14.42
N GLU A 46 -25.99 -11.04 -15.53
CA GLU A 46 -26.43 -12.45 -15.57
C GLU A 46 -25.35 -13.37 -14.99
N ALA A 47 -24.09 -13.16 -15.38
CA ALA A 47 -22.96 -13.94 -14.88
C ALA A 47 -22.63 -13.66 -13.41
N ALA A 48 -22.86 -12.45 -12.93
CA ALA A 48 -22.55 -12.05 -11.57
C ALA A 48 -23.70 -12.32 -10.57
N GLY A 49 -24.94 -12.39 -11.06
CA GLY A 49 -26.16 -12.48 -10.27
C GLY A 49 -26.79 -11.11 -9.91
N PRO A 50 -28.11 -11.10 -9.57
CA PRO A 50 -28.88 -9.85 -9.40
C PRO A 50 -28.37 -8.96 -8.28
N ASP A 51 -27.89 -9.51 -7.18
CA ASP A 51 -27.41 -8.80 -6.00
C ASP A 51 -25.88 -8.69 -5.90
N ALA A 52 -25.21 -8.90 -7.03
CA ALA A 52 -23.76 -8.91 -7.07
C ALA A 52 -23.14 -7.55 -6.70
N SER A 53 -22.14 -7.57 -5.85
CA SER A 53 -21.32 -6.40 -5.53
C SER A 53 -20.64 -5.85 -6.79
N LEU A 54 -20.24 -4.57 -6.78
CA LEU A 54 -19.46 -3.98 -7.88
C LEU A 54 -18.23 -4.81 -8.22
N LYS A 55 -17.65 -5.44 -7.22
CA LYS A 55 -16.48 -6.31 -7.33
C LYS A 55 -16.78 -7.64 -8.04
N SER A 56 -17.90 -8.28 -7.73
CA SER A 56 -18.36 -9.48 -8.44
C SER A 56 -18.67 -9.18 -9.91
N ARG A 57 -19.23 -8.01 -10.19
CA ARG A 57 -19.48 -7.54 -11.56
C ARG A 57 -18.19 -7.30 -12.35
N ASP A 58 -17.13 -6.78 -11.71
CA ASP A 58 -15.82 -6.63 -12.36
C ASP A 58 -15.22 -7.98 -12.75
N VAL A 59 -15.41 -9.00 -11.92
CA VAL A 59 -14.97 -10.37 -12.21
C VAL A 59 -15.73 -10.95 -13.40
N ALA A 60 -17.06 -10.90 -13.34
CA ALA A 60 -17.90 -11.37 -14.44
C ALA A 60 -17.60 -10.65 -15.75
N ALA A 61 -17.25 -9.36 -15.69
CA ALA A 61 -16.87 -8.57 -16.87
C ALA A 61 -15.58 -9.05 -17.55
N LEU A 62 -14.66 -9.69 -16.87
CA LEU A 62 -13.47 -10.28 -17.52
C LEU A 62 -13.75 -11.69 -18.02
N ASP A 63 -14.50 -12.47 -17.27
CA ASP A 63 -14.79 -13.85 -17.60
C ASP A 63 -15.70 -13.97 -18.85
N THR A 64 -16.59 -12.98 -19.03
CA THR A 64 -17.49 -12.90 -20.20
C THR A 64 -16.89 -12.15 -21.41
N ARG A 65 -15.59 -11.81 -21.40
CA ARG A 65 -14.96 -11.02 -22.47
C ARG A 65 -14.82 -11.84 -23.76
N LYS A 66 -15.63 -11.50 -24.76
CA LYS A 66 -15.51 -12.05 -26.11
C LYS A 66 -14.45 -11.33 -26.94
N SER A 67 -13.95 -11.97 -27.99
CA SER A 67 -13.10 -11.33 -29.00
C SER A 67 -13.87 -10.23 -29.75
N LYS A 68 -13.14 -9.22 -30.24
CA LYS A 68 -13.75 -8.16 -31.06
C LYS A 68 -14.17 -8.74 -32.40
N GLU A 69 -15.45 -8.65 -32.73
CA GLU A 69 -15.99 -8.92 -34.05
C GLU A 69 -16.05 -7.64 -34.86
N ALA A 70 -15.88 -7.76 -36.18
CA ALA A 70 -16.09 -6.67 -37.10
C ALA A 70 -17.60 -6.38 -37.22
N ILE A 71 -18.02 -5.17 -36.86
CA ILE A 71 -19.44 -4.76 -36.87
C ILE A 71 -19.58 -3.66 -37.94
N ASP A 72 -20.60 -3.77 -38.81
CA ASP A 72 -20.96 -2.68 -39.69
C ASP A 72 -21.57 -1.52 -38.87
N PRO A 73 -20.96 -0.33 -38.87
CA PRO A 73 -21.46 0.83 -38.13
C PRO A 73 -22.87 1.27 -38.54
N ALA A 74 -23.25 1.09 -39.79
CA ALA A 74 -24.56 1.50 -40.31
C ALA A 74 -25.67 0.58 -39.79
N GLU A 75 -25.46 -0.73 -39.84
CA GLU A 75 -26.41 -1.71 -39.26
C GLU A 75 -26.59 -1.49 -37.76
N LYS A 76 -25.49 -1.26 -37.06
CA LYS A 76 -25.52 -1.02 -35.61
C LYS A 76 -26.27 0.28 -35.25
N MET A 77 -26.14 1.30 -36.04
CA MET A 77 -26.87 2.56 -35.87
C MET A 77 -28.39 2.33 -35.95
N VAL A 78 -28.85 1.58 -36.97
CA VAL A 78 -30.26 1.25 -37.15
C VAL A 78 -30.79 0.44 -35.95
N GLU A 79 -30.04 -0.54 -35.49
CA GLU A 79 -30.37 -1.31 -34.31
C GLU A 79 -30.52 -0.41 -33.05
N TRP A 80 -29.57 0.47 -32.84
CA TRP A 80 -29.63 1.40 -31.71
C TRP A 80 -30.82 2.36 -31.79
N MET A 81 -31.14 2.86 -32.95
CA MET A 81 -32.30 3.73 -33.13
C MET A 81 -33.61 3.01 -32.89
N ASN A 82 -33.72 1.75 -33.24
CA ASN A 82 -34.92 0.93 -32.95
C ASN A 82 -35.03 0.65 -31.44
N THR A 83 -33.92 0.25 -30.79
CA THR A 83 -33.86 0.06 -29.35
C THR A 83 -34.23 1.34 -28.60
N LEU A 84 -33.78 2.49 -29.04
CA LEU A 84 -34.11 3.77 -28.44
C LEU A 84 -35.62 4.07 -28.49
N LYS A 85 -36.24 3.80 -29.65
CA LYS A 85 -37.69 3.95 -29.83
C LYS A 85 -38.47 3.03 -28.84
N GLU A 86 -38.01 1.83 -28.64
CA GLU A 86 -38.64 0.87 -27.71
C GLU A 86 -38.59 1.35 -26.26
N THR A 87 -37.56 2.12 -25.85
CA THR A 87 -37.45 2.67 -24.50
C THR A 87 -38.42 3.82 -24.22
N GLY A 88 -39.04 4.39 -25.26
CA GLY A 88 -39.89 5.59 -25.11
C GLY A 88 -39.11 6.86 -24.76
N PHE A 89 -37.78 6.85 -24.84
CA PHE A 89 -36.94 8.01 -24.52
C PHE A 89 -37.14 9.14 -25.54
N ASP A 90 -37.54 10.33 -25.06
CA ASP A 90 -37.70 11.51 -25.87
C ASP A 90 -36.37 12.22 -26.15
N ILE A 91 -35.68 11.81 -27.20
CA ILE A 91 -34.39 12.35 -27.60
C ILE A 91 -34.47 13.82 -27.98
N ARG A 92 -35.61 14.25 -28.58
CA ARG A 92 -35.80 15.63 -29.01
C ARG A 92 -35.96 16.55 -27.81
N GLY A 93 -36.83 16.22 -26.87
CA GLY A 93 -37.02 16.98 -25.63
C GLY A 93 -35.77 17.04 -24.80
N TYR A 94 -35.00 15.94 -24.77
CA TYR A 94 -33.73 15.86 -24.05
C TYR A 94 -32.68 16.82 -24.62
N ARG A 95 -32.57 16.89 -25.96
CA ARG A 95 -31.68 17.83 -26.66
C ARG A 95 -32.12 19.28 -26.48
N GLU A 96 -33.41 19.56 -26.58
CA GLU A 96 -33.96 20.91 -26.40
C GLU A 96 -33.71 21.42 -24.98
N ALA A 97 -33.83 20.56 -23.97
CA ALA A 97 -33.49 20.87 -22.59
C ALA A 97 -31.99 21.15 -22.40
N ALA A 98 -31.12 20.38 -23.07
CA ALA A 98 -29.69 20.62 -23.06
C ALA A 98 -29.32 21.94 -23.73
N ASP A 99 -29.91 22.25 -24.86
CA ASP A 99 -29.70 23.52 -25.61
C ASP A 99 -30.12 24.73 -24.75
N ALA A 100 -31.25 24.63 -24.04
CA ALA A 100 -31.69 25.65 -23.08
C ALA A 100 -30.69 25.87 -21.93
N ARG A 101 -30.17 24.80 -21.35
CA ARG A 101 -29.12 24.89 -20.30
C ARG A 101 -27.82 25.46 -20.83
N ALA A 102 -27.40 25.07 -22.04
CA ALA A 102 -26.22 25.62 -22.69
C ALA A 102 -26.35 27.13 -22.92
N ALA A 103 -27.53 27.60 -23.34
CA ALA A 103 -27.80 29.02 -23.51
C ALA A 103 -27.75 29.80 -22.19
N GLU A 104 -28.25 29.21 -21.08
CA GLU A 104 -28.14 29.79 -19.75
C GLU A 104 -26.70 29.85 -19.26
N LEU A 105 -25.91 28.80 -19.46
CA LEU A 105 -24.50 28.75 -19.11
C LEU A 105 -23.69 29.80 -19.89
N ALA A 106 -24.03 30.03 -21.17
CA ALA A 106 -23.39 31.06 -22.01
C ALA A 106 -23.71 32.49 -21.55
N ARG A 107 -24.86 32.70 -20.90
CA ARG A 107 -25.28 34.00 -20.34
C ARG A 107 -24.80 34.26 -18.94
N ALA A 108 -24.41 33.20 -18.21
CA ALA A 108 -23.88 33.33 -16.87
C ALA A 108 -22.58 34.17 -16.94
N PRO A 109 -22.42 35.19 -16.05
CA PRO A 109 -21.16 35.90 -15.98
C PRO A 109 -20.04 34.88 -15.71
N ALA A 110 -18.91 35.04 -16.41
CA ALA A 110 -17.75 34.20 -16.16
C ALA A 110 -17.49 34.20 -14.66
N ALA A 111 -17.53 33.05 -14.04
CA ALA A 111 -17.23 32.92 -12.62
C ALA A 111 -15.87 33.62 -12.41
N PRO A 112 -15.74 34.45 -11.38
CA PRO A 112 -14.46 35.10 -11.12
C PRO A 112 -13.41 33.99 -11.06
N VAL A 113 -12.30 34.20 -11.77
CA VAL A 113 -11.17 33.29 -11.72
C VAL A 113 -10.80 33.18 -10.24
N ASN A 114 -11.16 32.07 -9.65
CA ASN A 114 -10.92 31.86 -8.24
C ASN A 114 -9.41 31.66 -8.09
N THR A 115 -8.71 32.70 -7.69
CA THR A 115 -7.27 32.69 -7.41
C THR A 115 -6.92 31.84 -6.18
N ASP A 116 -7.93 31.37 -5.47
CA ASP A 116 -7.79 30.50 -4.26
C ASP A 116 -7.70 29.00 -4.59
N GLY A 117 -7.54 28.62 -5.85
CA GLY A 117 -7.26 27.24 -6.21
C GLY A 117 -5.87 26.79 -5.76
N PRO A 118 -5.66 25.50 -5.51
CA PRO A 118 -4.32 25.00 -5.16
C PRO A 118 -3.33 25.34 -6.27
N ASP A 119 -2.14 25.81 -5.89
CA ASP A 119 -1.06 26.08 -6.83
C ASP A 119 -0.73 24.81 -7.63
N ILE A 120 -0.72 24.91 -8.97
CA ILE A 120 -0.43 23.77 -9.84
C ILE A 120 0.93 23.13 -9.53
N THR A 121 1.89 23.91 -9.10
CA THR A 121 3.21 23.42 -8.69
C THR A 121 3.11 22.48 -7.51
N ASP A 122 2.34 22.83 -6.48
CA ASP A 122 2.12 21.98 -5.31
C ASP A 122 1.33 20.72 -5.66
N VAL A 123 0.34 20.85 -6.52
CA VAL A 123 -0.48 19.71 -6.99
C VAL A 123 0.38 18.70 -7.75
N VAL A 124 1.22 19.14 -8.66
CA VAL A 124 2.15 18.28 -9.41
C VAL A 124 3.17 17.65 -8.48
N THR A 125 3.71 18.41 -7.55
CA THR A 125 4.66 17.93 -6.54
C THR A 125 4.05 16.80 -5.69
N LYS A 126 2.82 16.96 -5.22
CA LYS A 126 2.08 15.90 -4.50
C LYS A 126 1.80 14.69 -5.38
N ALA A 127 1.52 14.91 -6.67
CA ALA A 127 1.32 13.81 -7.62
C ALA A 127 2.59 12.99 -7.80
N ILE A 128 3.73 13.63 -7.99
CA ILE A 128 5.05 12.98 -8.10
C ILE A 128 5.38 12.21 -6.82
N ALA A 129 5.24 12.84 -5.68
CA ALA A 129 5.53 12.22 -4.39
C ALA A 129 4.65 10.98 -4.13
N GLY A 130 3.36 11.08 -4.37
CA GLY A 130 2.43 9.96 -4.18
C GLY A 130 2.64 8.79 -5.14
N LEU A 131 3.13 9.04 -6.36
CA LEU A 131 3.52 7.97 -7.28
C LEU A 131 4.85 7.35 -6.87
N SER A 132 5.82 8.14 -6.43
CA SER A 132 7.15 7.68 -6.02
C SER A 132 7.12 6.77 -4.79
N ASP A 133 6.16 6.95 -3.89
CA ASP A 133 5.98 6.09 -2.72
C ASP A 133 5.57 4.65 -3.10
N ARG A 134 5.00 4.47 -4.28
CA ARG A 134 4.45 3.17 -4.74
C ARG A 134 5.23 2.56 -5.90
N LYS A 135 5.84 3.39 -6.73
CA LYS A 135 6.51 2.97 -7.97
C LYS A 135 7.85 3.68 -8.10
N VAL A 136 8.89 2.94 -8.42
CA VAL A 136 10.20 3.49 -8.76
C VAL A 136 10.11 4.29 -10.05
N GLN A 137 9.30 3.84 -10.99
CA GLN A 137 9.09 4.47 -12.29
C GLN A 137 7.60 4.56 -12.63
N PHE A 138 7.20 5.62 -13.31
CA PHE A 138 5.83 5.90 -13.72
C PHE A 138 5.79 6.66 -15.04
N THR A 139 4.63 6.65 -15.69
CA THR A 139 4.45 7.29 -16.98
C THR A 139 3.95 8.74 -16.84
N TYR A 140 4.11 9.52 -17.91
CA TYR A 140 3.48 10.85 -18.02
C TYR A 140 1.94 10.76 -17.81
N ALA A 141 1.31 9.70 -18.32
CA ALA A 141 -0.11 9.46 -18.15
C ALA A 141 -0.51 9.20 -16.69
N ASP A 142 0.31 8.48 -15.93
CA ASP A 142 0.11 8.30 -14.49
C ASP A 142 0.13 9.64 -13.74
N LEU A 143 1.10 10.49 -14.07
CA LEU A 143 1.24 11.83 -13.50
C LEU A 143 0.05 12.72 -13.84
N LEU A 144 -0.34 12.74 -15.11
CA LEU A 144 -1.48 13.54 -15.59
C LEU A 144 -2.77 13.10 -14.90
N ALA A 145 -3.02 11.80 -14.81
CA ALA A 145 -4.20 11.26 -14.13
C ALA A 145 -4.25 11.64 -12.65
N ARG A 146 -3.12 11.56 -11.96
CA ARG A 146 -3.05 11.88 -10.53
C ARG A 146 -3.13 13.39 -10.28
N THR A 147 -2.55 14.20 -11.15
CA THR A 147 -2.62 15.67 -11.08
C THR A 147 -4.05 16.16 -11.29
N VAL A 148 -4.70 15.72 -12.35
CA VAL A 148 -6.09 16.07 -12.66
C VAL A 148 -7.06 15.61 -11.54
N GLY A 149 -6.79 14.46 -10.90
CA GLY A 149 -7.58 13.96 -9.78
C GLY A 149 -7.57 14.85 -8.54
N GLN A 150 -6.63 15.78 -8.43
CA GLN A 150 -6.52 16.76 -7.34
C GLN A 150 -7.14 18.12 -7.69
N LEU A 151 -7.47 18.35 -8.93
CA LEU A 151 -7.98 19.62 -9.44
C LEU A 151 -9.49 19.57 -9.68
N GLU A 152 -10.13 20.74 -9.67
CA GLU A 152 -11.50 20.88 -10.14
C GLU A 152 -11.59 20.49 -11.62
N ALA A 153 -12.57 19.66 -11.98
CA ALA A 153 -12.80 19.24 -13.35
C ALA A 153 -13.53 20.35 -14.14
N LYS A 154 -12.75 21.30 -14.62
CA LYS A 154 -13.20 22.46 -15.42
C LYS A 154 -12.49 22.51 -16.77
N ASP A 155 -13.01 23.32 -17.70
CA ASP A 155 -12.34 23.59 -18.97
C ASP A 155 -10.90 24.07 -18.72
N GLY A 156 -9.96 23.54 -19.49
CA GLY A 156 -8.54 23.90 -19.39
C GLY A 156 -7.75 23.17 -18.30
N VAL A 157 -8.39 22.32 -17.49
CA VAL A 157 -7.70 21.57 -16.41
C VAL A 157 -6.57 20.69 -16.94
N PHE A 158 -6.74 20.07 -18.11
CA PHE A 158 -5.71 19.25 -18.74
C PHE A 158 -4.51 20.08 -19.18
N ASP A 159 -4.75 21.23 -19.78
CA ASP A 159 -3.67 22.13 -20.22
C ASP A 159 -2.90 22.69 -19.04
N LEU A 160 -3.60 23.03 -17.96
CA LEU A 160 -2.99 23.44 -16.70
C LEU A 160 -2.12 22.33 -16.10
N ALA A 161 -2.65 21.12 -16.05
CA ALA A 161 -1.92 19.95 -15.53
C ALA A 161 -0.69 19.62 -16.38
N ARG A 162 -0.82 19.65 -17.70
CA ARG A 162 0.31 19.44 -18.62
C ARG A 162 1.40 20.48 -18.44
N LYS A 163 1.04 21.77 -18.41
CA LYS A 163 2.00 22.85 -18.16
C LYS A 163 2.73 22.67 -16.82
N GLY A 164 2.01 22.27 -15.79
CA GLY A 164 2.60 22.00 -14.47
C GLY A 164 3.58 20.82 -14.50
N ILE A 165 3.24 19.74 -15.19
CA ILE A 165 4.12 18.56 -15.34
C ILE A 165 5.33 18.90 -16.20
N ASP A 166 5.15 19.59 -17.32
CA ASP A 166 6.24 20.00 -18.20
C ASP A 166 7.22 20.93 -17.46
N ALA A 167 6.71 21.85 -16.64
CA ALA A 167 7.54 22.69 -15.78
C ALA A 167 8.30 21.87 -14.71
N ALA A 168 7.71 20.81 -14.20
CA ALA A 168 8.39 19.89 -13.27
C ALA A 168 9.51 19.10 -13.97
N ILE A 169 9.32 18.72 -15.23
CA ILE A 169 10.37 18.10 -16.05
C ILE A 169 11.52 19.10 -16.29
N GLU A 170 11.21 20.33 -16.63
CA GLU A 170 12.22 21.39 -16.83
C GLU A 170 13.00 21.70 -15.55
N ARG A 171 12.36 21.63 -14.40
CA ARG A 171 13.02 21.80 -13.08
C ARG A 171 13.71 20.52 -12.58
N GLU A 172 13.74 19.47 -13.40
CA GLU A 172 14.40 18.21 -13.07
C GLU A 172 13.83 17.52 -11.81
N GLN A 173 12.59 17.79 -11.42
CA GLN A 173 11.87 17.03 -10.42
C GLN A 173 11.54 15.61 -10.92
N LEU A 174 11.50 15.44 -12.23
CA LEU A 174 11.29 14.20 -12.94
C LEU A 174 12.49 13.91 -13.81
N ILE A 175 13.07 12.74 -13.66
CA ILE A 175 14.21 12.27 -14.43
C ILE A 175 13.72 11.26 -15.45
N PRO A 176 13.92 11.48 -16.75
CA PRO A 176 13.54 10.51 -17.79
C PRO A 176 14.41 9.25 -17.67
N LEU A 177 13.77 8.10 -17.51
CA LEU A 177 14.42 6.79 -17.57
C LEU A 177 14.38 6.19 -18.97
N ASP A 178 13.27 6.37 -19.68
CA ASP A 178 13.07 5.91 -21.03
C ASP A 178 12.18 6.93 -21.75
N ARG A 179 12.78 7.73 -22.63
CA ARG A 179 12.08 8.80 -23.35
C ARG A 179 11.08 8.25 -24.37
N GLU A 180 11.40 7.12 -25.00
CA GLU A 180 10.53 6.50 -25.98
C GLU A 180 9.25 5.96 -25.36
N LYS A 181 9.35 5.39 -24.18
CA LYS A 181 8.21 4.87 -23.40
C LYS A 181 7.57 5.91 -22.50
N GLY A 182 8.12 7.12 -22.43
CA GLY A 182 7.62 8.17 -21.54
C GLY A 182 7.68 7.77 -20.06
N LEU A 183 8.77 7.07 -19.65
CA LEU A 183 8.99 6.63 -18.29
C LEU A 183 9.89 7.62 -17.55
N PHE A 184 9.47 7.96 -16.33
CA PHE A 184 10.15 8.88 -15.42
C PHE A 184 10.36 8.25 -14.06
N THR A 185 11.37 8.74 -13.34
CA THR A 185 11.50 8.58 -11.89
C THR A 185 11.55 9.94 -11.23
N SER A 186 11.29 9.99 -9.93
CA SER A 186 11.40 11.20 -9.14
C SER A 186 12.87 11.45 -8.78
N ASN A 187 13.34 12.69 -8.88
CA ASN A 187 14.66 13.10 -8.41
C ASN A 187 14.86 12.78 -6.92
N ILE A 188 13.81 12.87 -6.14
CA ILE A 188 13.84 12.57 -4.70
C ILE A 188 14.07 11.07 -4.45
N HIS A 189 13.47 10.17 -5.23
CA HIS A 189 13.76 8.75 -5.10
C HIS A 189 15.25 8.48 -5.32
N VAL A 190 15.85 9.10 -6.33
CA VAL A 190 17.28 9.00 -6.61
C VAL A 190 18.11 9.58 -5.47
N LEU A 191 17.73 10.75 -4.96
CA LEU A 191 18.41 11.39 -3.83
C LEU A 191 18.30 10.56 -2.55
N ASP A 192 17.14 9.97 -2.27
CA ASP A 192 16.96 9.10 -1.11
C ASP A 192 17.87 7.85 -1.21
N GLU A 193 17.99 7.24 -2.38
CA GLU A 193 18.93 6.13 -2.59
C GLU A 193 20.39 6.55 -2.31
N LEU A 194 20.79 7.69 -2.84
CA LEU A 194 22.15 8.24 -2.66
C LEU A 194 22.39 8.66 -1.19
N ALA A 195 21.38 9.19 -0.54
CA ALA A 195 21.45 9.56 0.88
C ALA A 195 21.59 8.32 1.79
N VAL A 196 20.86 7.25 1.52
CA VAL A 196 21.01 5.97 2.24
C VAL A 196 22.44 5.44 2.08
N LYS A 197 22.98 5.50 0.86
CA LYS A 197 24.38 5.09 0.59
C LYS A 197 25.39 5.92 1.39
N ALA A 198 25.25 7.24 1.34
CA ALA A 198 26.18 8.15 2.03
C ALA A 198 26.10 7.99 3.56
N LEU A 199 24.90 7.93 4.13
CA LEU A 199 24.71 7.72 5.57
C LEU A 199 25.19 6.37 6.04
N SER A 200 24.97 5.32 5.25
CA SER A 200 25.45 3.98 5.56
C SER A 200 26.98 3.94 5.65
N GLN A 201 27.67 4.55 4.71
CA GLN A 201 29.13 4.69 4.73
C GLN A 201 29.61 5.48 5.93
N GLU A 202 28.92 6.56 6.29
CA GLU A 202 29.26 7.38 7.43
C GLU A 202 29.06 6.66 8.77
N VAL A 203 27.96 5.91 8.94
CA VAL A 203 27.73 5.07 10.12
C VAL A 203 28.86 4.05 10.29
N GLN A 204 29.24 3.37 9.20
CA GLN A 204 30.32 2.39 9.23
C GLN A 204 31.68 3.01 9.57
N ARG A 205 31.89 4.28 9.23
CA ARG A 205 33.12 5.01 9.51
C ARG A 205 33.18 5.55 10.94
N GLN A 206 32.09 6.08 11.45
CA GLN A 206 32.05 6.82 12.72
C GLN A 206 31.69 5.94 13.93
N ASN A 207 30.79 4.99 13.77
CA ASN A 207 30.32 4.19 14.89
C ASN A 207 31.34 3.10 15.25
N HIS A 208 31.30 2.69 16.49
CA HIS A 208 32.07 1.58 17.00
C HIS A 208 31.27 0.75 18.00
N VAL A 209 31.55 -0.54 18.06
CA VAL A 209 30.86 -1.49 18.95
C VAL A 209 31.73 -1.71 20.18
N SER A 210 31.19 -1.36 21.35
CA SER A 210 31.80 -1.68 22.64
C SER A 210 31.35 -3.05 23.10
N VAL A 211 32.31 -3.84 23.58
CA VAL A 211 32.08 -5.17 24.15
C VAL A 211 32.49 -5.18 25.60
N THR A 212 31.53 -5.35 26.49
CA THR A 212 31.73 -5.56 27.93
C THR A 212 31.00 -6.85 28.27
N PRO A 213 31.71 -8.01 28.29
CA PRO A 213 31.06 -9.30 28.48
C PRO A 213 30.22 -9.35 29.75
N ASP A 214 28.98 -9.82 29.63
CA ASP A 214 28.06 -10.03 30.71
C ASP A 214 27.97 -11.53 31.04
N ALA A 215 28.63 -11.94 32.12
CA ALA A 215 28.66 -13.34 32.56
C ALA A 215 27.31 -13.88 33.07
N SER A 216 26.34 -13.02 33.31
CA SER A 216 24.97 -13.42 33.73
C SER A 216 24.15 -13.96 32.56
N VAL A 217 24.54 -13.65 31.30
CA VAL A 217 23.87 -14.12 30.10
C VAL A 217 24.42 -15.50 29.74
N VAL A 218 23.56 -16.50 29.81
CA VAL A 218 23.95 -17.90 29.55
C VAL A 218 23.33 -18.35 28.22
N ARG A 219 24.17 -18.82 27.31
CA ARG A 219 23.71 -19.46 26.07
C ARG A 219 23.20 -20.89 26.39
N GLN A 220 22.00 -21.17 25.91
CA GLN A 220 21.45 -22.51 25.89
C GLN A 220 21.84 -23.31 24.65
N VAL A 221 22.08 -22.62 23.54
CA VAL A 221 22.41 -23.18 22.23
C VAL A 221 23.54 -22.36 21.60
N PRO A 222 24.50 -22.99 20.88
CA PRO A 222 25.53 -22.26 20.15
C PRO A 222 24.93 -21.30 19.13
N PHE A 223 25.62 -20.19 18.88
CA PHE A 223 25.23 -19.29 17.79
C PHE A 223 25.43 -19.95 16.43
N SER A 224 24.59 -19.59 15.46
CA SER A 224 24.83 -19.89 14.05
C SER A 224 26.16 -19.27 13.59
N ASP A 225 26.71 -19.80 12.50
CA ASP A 225 27.96 -19.29 11.93
C ASP A 225 27.85 -17.79 11.58
N ALA A 226 26.70 -17.38 11.03
CA ALA A 226 26.44 -15.99 10.69
C ALA A 226 26.56 -15.06 11.91
N VAL A 227 25.92 -15.40 13.01
CA VAL A 227 25.93 -14.59 14.24
C VAL A 227 27.30 -14.67 14.92
N SER A 228 27.98 -15.82 14.88
CA SER A 228 29.32 -15.98 15.43
C SER A 228 30.33 -15.08 14.75
N VAL A 229 30.32 -15.03 13.41
CA VAL A 229 31.20 -14.14 12.63
C VAL A 229 30.87 -12.67 12.93
N LEU A 230 29.61 -12.31 12.98
CA LEU A 230 29.16 -10.95 13.27
C LEU A 230 29.60 -10.50 14.67
N ALA A 231 29.57 -11.41 15.66
CA ALA A 231 30.05 -11.16 17.00
C ALA A 231 31.58 -10.95 17.06
N GLN A 232 32.35 -11.75 16.33
CA GLN A 232 33.81 -11.64 16.25
C GLN A 232 34.26 -10.37 15.57
N ASP A 233 33.64 -10.03 14.45
CA ASP A 233 34.01 -8.88 13.62
C ASP A 233 33.62 -7.54 14.24
N ARG A 234 32.79 -7.54 15.28
CA ARG A 234 32.29 -6.34 15.98
C ARG A 234 31.74 -5.30 15.00
N LEU A 235 30.96 -5.77 14.03
CA LEU A 235 30.44 -4.92 12.97
C LEU A 235 29.43 -3.93 13.49
N VAL A 236 29.57 -2.70 13.05
CA VAL A 236 28.63 -1.61 13.38
C VAL A 236 27.29 -1.81 12.70
N MET A 237 27.30 -2.38 11.50
CA MET A 237 26.10 -2.67 10.71
C MET A 237 26.28 -3.99 9.97
N GLY A 238 25.24 -4.81 10.01
CA GLY A 238 25.22 -6.07 9.28
C GLY A 238 23.80 -6.48 8.90
N ILE A 239 23.69 -7.17 7.77
CA ILE A 239 22.46 -7.78 7.29
C ILE A 239 22.56 -9.28 7.51
N VAL A 240 21.64 -9.85 8.29
CA VAL A 240 21.52 -11.30 8.49
C VAL A 240 20.36 -11.81 7.65
N SER A 241 20.67 -12.50 6.57
CA SER A 241 19.71 -12.98 5.60
C SER A 241 19.41 -14.46 5.81
N GLY A 242 18.15 -14.82 5.87
CA GLY A 242 17.75 -16.21 6.08
C GLY A 242 16.30 -16.49 5.78
N GLN A 243 15.99 -17.76 5.65
CA GLN A 243 14.65 -18.30 5.48
C GLN A 243 14.16 -18.94 6.79
N GLY A 244 13.15 -19.75 6.74
CA GLY A 244 12.61 -20.48 7.89
C GLY A 244 11.31 -19.90 8.43
N GLY A 245 10.63 -19.08 7.64
CA GLY A 245 9.31 -18.53 7.95
C GLY A 245 9.29 -17.67 9.23
N ALA A 246 8.18 -17.67 9.93
CA ALA A 246 7.99 -16.91 11.17
C ALA A 246 8.92 -17.43 12.29
N THR A 247 9.12 -18.74 12.37
CA THR A 247 10.06 -19.35 13.33
C THR A 247 11.48 -18.88 13.09
N GLY A 248 11.97 -18.99 11.86
CA GLY A 248 13.31 -18.55 11.51
C GLY A 248 13.53 -17.06 11.74
N GLN A 249 12.52 -16.24 11.52
CA GLN A 249 12.56 -14.81 11.84
C GLN A 249 12.73 -14.57 13.33
N ARG A 250 11.94 -15.23 14.17
CA ARG A 250 12.05 -15.12 15.63
C ARG A 250 13.37 -15.65 16.16
N GLU A 251 13.85 -16.77 15.61
CA GLU A 251 15.14 -17.34 15.99
C GLU A 251 16.29 -16.41 15.65
N ARG A 252 16.29 -15.78 14.47
CA ARG A 252 17.31 -14.77 14.11
C ARG A 252 17.30 -13.59 15.07
N VAL A 253 16.12 -13.03 15.35
CA VAL A 253 15.98 -11.89 16.27
C VAL A 253 16.44 -12.29 17.67
N ALA A 254 16.03 -13.47 18.16
CA ALA A 254 16.43 -13.96 19.49
C ALA A 254 17.95 -14.19 19.58
N GLU A 255 18.56 -14.78 18.58
CA GLU A 255 19.99 -15.04 18.54
C GLU A 255 20.80 -13.75 18.49
N LEU A 256 20.40 -12.78 17.69
CA LEU A 256 21.03 -11.45 17.64
C LEU A 256 20.87 -10.68 18.95
N THR A 257 19.71 -10.78 19.58
CA THR A 257 19.45 -10.19 20.91
C THR A 257 20.37 -10.80 21.97
N LEU A 258 20.47 -12.11 22.02
CA LEU A 258 21.33 -12.81 22.95
C LEU A 258 22.81 -12.44 22.75
N MET A 259 23.26 -12.36 21.51
CA MET A 259 24.62 -11.92 21.17
C MET A 259 24.93 -10.53 21.71
N ALA A 260 24.04 -9.57 21.45
CA ALA A 260 24.24 -8.20 21.93
C ALA A 260 24.22 -8.10 23.46
N ARG A 261 23.32 -8.84 24.12
CA ARG A 261 23.25 -8.92 25.59
C ARG A 261 24.50 -9.55 26.19
N GLU A 262 25.00 -10.63 25.63
CA GLU A 262 26.23 -11.28 26.05
C GLU A 262 27.44 -10.36 25.96
N GLN A 263 27.43 -9.45 24.98
CA GLN A 263 28.46 -8.43 24.81
C GLN A 263 28.24 -7.16 25.65
N GLY A 264 27.23 -7.14 26.50
CA GLY A 264 26.94 -6.06 27.46
C GLY A 264 26.22 -4.85 26.86
N ARG A 265 25.56 -5.01 25.72
CA ARG A 265 24.79 -3.94 25.10
C ARG A 265 23.29 -4.10 25.34
N ASP A 266 22.63 -2.98 25.54
CA ASP A 266 21.17 -2.91 25.58
C ASP A 266 20.60 -3.08 24.18
N VAL A 267 19.42 -3.69 24.10
CA VAL A 267 18.78 -4.04 22.83
C VAL A 267 17.44 -3.35 22.69
N HIS A 268 17.19 -2.80 21.52
CA HIS A 268 15.87 -2.38 21.07
C HIS A 268 15.51 -3.15 19.80
N ILE A 269 14.30 -3.73 19.77
CA ILE A 269 13.81 -4.52 18.63
C ILE A 269 12.74 -3.73 17.92
N LEU A 270 12.94 -3.54 16.61
CA LEU A 270 11.99 -2.86 15.73
C LEU A 270 11.23 -3.90 14.92
N ALA A 271 9.94 -4.02 15.17
CA ALA A 271 9.05 -4.91 14.42
C ALA A 271 8.53 -4.24 13.16
N ALA A 272 8.32 -5.02 12.12
CA ALA A 272 7.85 -4.54 10.83
C ALA A 272 6.39 -4.10 10.83
N ASP A 273 5.56 -4.77 11.63
CA ASP A 273 4.12 -4.53 11.75
C ASP A 273 3.60 -5.00 13.13
N ASN A 274 2.34 -4.73 13.40
CA ASN A 274 1.74 -5.07 14.70
C ASN A 274 1.71 -6.59 14.96
N ARG A 275 1.47 -7.39 13.93
CA ARG A 275 1.44 -8.86 14.06
C ARG A 275 2.83 -9.40 14.43
N SER A 276 3.86 -8.92 13.74
CA SER A 276 5.27 -9.27 14.05
C SER A 276 5.67 -8.79 15.44
N ARG A 277 5.24 -7.61 15.86
CA ARG A 277 5.48 -7.10 17.21
C ARG A 277 4.88 -8.01 18.27
N ASP A 278 3.63 -8.43 18.10
CA ASP A 278 2.95 -9.31 19.04
C ASP A 278 3.61 -10.70 19.08
N PHE A 279 4.05 -11.22 17.94
CA PHE A 279 4.82 -12.46 17.85
C PHE A 279 6.15 -12.39 18.60
N LEU A 280 6.90 -11.33 18.41
CA LEU A 280 8.20 -11.13 19.07
C LEU A 280 8.02 -10.89 20.58
N ALA A 281 7.05 -10.09 20.96
CA ALA A 281 6.76 -9.82 22.36
C ALA A 281 6.27 -11.06 23.13
N GLY A 282 5.65 -12.01 22.45
CA GLY A 282 5.19 -13.28 23.01
C GLY A 282 6.27 -14.38 23.11
N ASP A 283 7.45 -14.16 22.54
CA ASP A 283 8.54 -15.14 22.58
C ASP A 283 9.27 -15.07 23.94
N VAL A 284 9.33 -16.19 24.64
CA VAL A 284 9.95 -16.27 25.97
C VAL A 284 11.45 -15.91 25.97
N ARG A 285 12.13 -16.11 24.84
CA ARG A 285 13.55 -15.75 24.67
C ARG A 285 13.77 -14.25 24.62
N LEU A 286 12.73 -13.49 24.27
CA LEU A 286 12.73 -12.03 24.19
C LEU A 286 12.00 -11.37 25.37
N ALA A 287 11.69 -12.14 26.41
CA ALA A 287 11.03 -11.62 27.60
C ALA A 287 11.87 -10.51 28.25
N GLY A 288 11.23 -9.38 28.53
CA GLY A 288 11.89 -8.20 29.09
C GLY A 288 12.55 -7.28 28.07
N GLU A 289 12.58 -7.65 26.77
CA GLU A 289 13.09 -6.78 25.72
C GLU A 289 12.03 -5.77 25.25
N THR A 290 12.51 -4.60 24.81
CA THR A 290 11.64 -3.58 24.24
C THR A 290 11.41 -3.86 22.77
N VAL A 291 10.16 -4.13 22.38
CA VAL A 291 9.73 -4.35 20.99
C VAL A 291 8.76 -3.25 20.60
N THR A 292 9.10 -2.46 19.58
CA THR A 292 8.27 -1.35 19.09
C THR A 292 8.03 -1.46 17.58
N GLY A 293 7.13 -0.63 17.09
CA GLY A 293 6.92 -0.44 15.65
C GLY A 293 7.83 0.65 15.07
N LYS A 294 7.71 0.88 13.77
CA LYS A 294 8.55 1.81 13.00
C LYS A 294 8.45 3.28 13.45
N SER A 295 7.37 3.68 14.13
CA SER A 295 7.23 5.02 14.69
C SER A 295 8.36 5.39 15.65
N ALA A 296 8.97 4.41 16.31
CA ALA A 296 10.11 4.61 17.19
C ALA A 296 11.37 5.17 16.49
N LEU A 297 11.45 5.05 15.17
CA LEU A 297 12.51 5.68 14.37
C LEU A 297 12.34 7.21 14.30
N GLN A 298 11.11 7.69 14.27
CA GLN A 298 10.80 9.12 14.15
C GLN A 298 10.87 9.83 15.50
N ASP A 299 10.36 9.20 16.55
CA ASP A 299 10.36 9.76 17.91
C ASP A 299 11.70 9.57 18.63
N GLY A 300 12.63 8.83 18.02
CA GLY A 300 13.98 8.59 18.56
C GLY A 300 14.06 7.54 19.67
N THR A 301 12.94 6.93 20.07
CA THR A 301 12.90 5.95 21.17
C THR A 301 13.59 4.63 20.82
N ALA A 302 13.80 4.35 19.52
CA ALA A 302 14.52 3.16 19.07
C ALA A 302 16.03 3.19 19.37
N PHE A 303 16.60 4.35 19.67
CA PHE A 303 18.04 4.55 19.74
C PHE A 303 18.52 4.65 21.19
N ILE A 304 19.02 3.54 21.72
CA ILE A 304 19.66 3.48 23.03
C ILE A 304 21.15 3.79 22.84
N PRO A 305 21.70 4.84 23.45
CA PRO A 305 23.11 5.22 23.26
C PRO A 305 24.05 4.05 23.55
N GLY A 306 24.92 3.72 22.59
CA GLY A 306 25.85 2.60 22.68
C GLY A 306 25.22 1.20 22.60
N GLY A 307 23.92 1.12 22.43
CA GLY A 307 23.16 -0.13 22.33
C GLY A 307 23.14 -0.75 20.94
N THR A 308 22.26 -1.73 20.78
CA THR A 308 22.03 -2.43 19.52
C THR A 308 20.56 -2.29 19.10
N LEU A 309 20.31 -1.89 17.90
CA LEU A 309 18.99 -1.89 17.26
C LEU A 309 18.90 -3.09 16.32
N ILE A 310 17.94 -3.96 16.58
CA ILE A 310 17.65 -5.12 15.74
C ILE A 310 16.36 -4.84 14.98
N VAL A 311 16.44 -4.89 13.66
CA VAL A 311 15.28 -4.64 12.77
C VAL A 311 14.79 -5.96 12.21
N ASP A 312 13.60 -6.35 12.60
CA ASP A 312 12.91 -7.52 12.05
C ASP A 312 12.33 -7.21 10.67
N GLN A 313 12.48 -8.14 9.73
CA GLN A 313 11.99 -7.97 8.36
C GLN A 313 12.40 -6.62 7.74
N ALA A 314 13.70 -6.36 7.74
CA ALA A 314 14.27 -5.10 7.28
C ALA A 314 14.00 -4.81 5.80
N GLU A 315 13.65 -5.81 4.99
CA GLU A 315 13.18 -5.64 3.62
C GLU A 315 11.90 -4.80 3.51
N LYS A 316 11.18 -4.62 4.59
CA LYS A 316 9.99 -3.76 4.67
C LYS A 316 10.28 -2.30 4.99
N LEU A 317 11.53 -1.93 5.21
CA LEU A 317 11.92 -0.53 5.40
C LEU A 317 11.86 0.23 4.07
N SER A 318 11.23 1.40 4.10
CA SER A 318 11.33 2.37 3.01
C SER A 318 12.69 3.08 3.03
N LEU A 319 13.05 3.75 1.93
CA LEU A 319 14.25 4.59 1.90
C LEU A 319 14.23 5.67 2.99
N LYS A 320 13.10 6.33 3.21
CA LYS A 320 12.95 7.37 4.23
C LYS A 320 13.07 6.83 5.66
N GLU A 321 12.47 5.67 5.93
CA GLU A 321 12.63 4.98 7.22
C GLU A 321 14.09 4.59 7.45
N THR A 322 14.77 4.13 6.41
CA THR A 322 16.20 3.79 6.46
C THR A 322 17.06 5.01 6.72
N ILE A 323 16.77 6.16 6.11
CA ILE A 323 17.44 7.43 6.39
C ILE A 323 17.30 7.79 7.87
N SER A 324 16.09 7.73 8.43
CA SER A 324 15.84 8.01 9.85
C SER A 324 16.58 7.05 10.77
N LEU A 325 16.63 5.77 10.41
CA LEU A 325 17.36 4.74 11.12
C LEU A 325 18.85 5.02 11.16
N LEU A 326 19.46 5.31 10.02
CA LEU A 326 20.90 5.56 9.91
C LEU A 326 21.33 6.85 10.64
N ASP A 327 20.53 7.91 10.52
CA ASP A 327 20.80 9.15 11.25
C ASP A 327 20.74 8.96 12.76
N GLY A 328 19.70 8.29 13.25
CA GLY A 328 19.57 7.99 14.68
C GLY A 328 20.68 7.08 15.20
N ALA A 329 21.04 6.04 14.45
CA ALA A 329 22.15 5.15 14.80
C ALA A 329 23.48 5.89 14.90
N MET A 330 23.73 6.81 14.00
CA MET A 330 24.94 7.62 14.00
C MET A 330 25.03 8.57 15.19
N ARG A 331 23.93 9.25 15.50
CA ARG A 331 23.87 10.21 16.63
C ARG A 331 24.10 9.56 17.98
N HIS A 332 23.65 8.33 18.13
CA HIS A 332 23.67 7.61 19.40
C HIS A 332 24.70 6.47 19.46
N ASN A 333 25.55 6.34 18.42
CA ASN A 333 26.52 5.25 18.32
C ASN A 333 25.88 3.87 18.50
N VAL A 334 24.78 3.61 17.79
CA VAL A 334 24.01 2.39 17.87
C VAL A 334 24.50 1.39 16.83
N GLN A 335 24.70 0.13 17.23
CA GLN A 335 24.90 -0.98 16.29
C GLN A 335 23.57 -1.31 15.63
N VAL A 336 23.55 -1.46 14.31
CA VAL A 336 22.38 -1.78 13.51
C VAL A 336 22.49 -3.18 12.92
N LEU A 337 21.60 -4.06 13.34
CA LEU A 337 21.51 -5.42 12.83
C LEU A 337 20.16 -5.61 12.11
N LEU A 338 20.24 -5.89 10.83
CA LEU A 338 19.08 -5.98 9.94
C LEU A 338 18.78 -7.44 9.62
N SER A 339 17.63 -7.94 10.05
CA SER A 339 17.16 -9.28 9.69
C SER A 339 16.37 -9.20 8.38
N ASP A 340 16.92 -9.84 7.34
CA ASP A 340 16.30 -9.93 6.01
C ASP A 340 15.71 -11.32 5.81
N SER A 341 14.39 -11.40 5.66
CA SER A 341 13.68 -12.65 5.39
C SER A 341 13.52 -12.94 3.89
N GLY A 342 14.11 -12.13 3.03
CA GLY A 342 14.10 -12.32 1.58
C GLY A 342 12.74 -12.12 0.92
N LYS A 343 11.81 -11.42 1.58
CA LYS A 343 10.49 -11.11 1.04
C LYS A 343 10.56 -9.87 0.15
N ARG A 344 9.59 -9.75 -0.76
CA ARG A 344 9.40 -8.54 -1.56
C ARG A 344 8.54 -7.54 -0.79
N SER A 345 8.96 -6.30 -0.72
CA SER A 345 8.18 -5.23 -0.09
C SER A 345 8.42 -3.88 -0.74
N GLY A 346 7.35 -3.14 -1.01
CA GLY A 346 7.40 -1.78 -1.55
C GLY A 346 8.23 -1.66 -2.82
N THR A 347 9.08 -0.65 -2.88
CA THR A 347 10.05 -0.46 -3.97
C THR A 347 11.26 -1.39 -3.85
N GLY A 348 11.49 -1.99 -2.67
CA GLY A 348 12.54 -2.98 -2.42
C GLY A 348 13.97 -2.48 -2.45
N SER A 349 14.19 -1.18 -2.59
CA SER A 349 15.51 -0.63 -2.89
C SER A 349 16.40 -0.41 -1.67
N ALA A 350 15.85 -0.22 -0.48
CA ALA A 350 16.63 0.16 0.70
C ALA A 350 17.72 -0.87 1.07
N LEU A 351 17.39 -2.15 1.21
CA LEU A 351 18.38 -3.19 1.48
C LEU A 351 19.38 -3.37 0.35
N THR A 352 18.94 -3.24 -0.91
CA THR A 352 19.84 -3.33 -2.08
C THR A 352 20.85 -2.19 -2.05
N VAL A 353 20.43 -0.97 -1.76
CA VAL A 353 21.33 0.19 -1.62
C VAL A 353 22.33 -0.03 -0.48
N LEU A 354 21.89 -0.56 0.67
CA LEU A 354 22.79 -0.88 1.79
C LEU A 354 23.84 -1.93 1.41
N LYS A 355 23.44 -2.99 0.72
CA LYS A 355 24.38 -4.01 0.20
C LYS A 355 25.38 -3.40 -0.77
N ASP A 356 24.93 -2.59 -1.71
CA ASP A 356 25.78 -1.90 -2.69
C ASP A 356 26.71 -0.85 -2.03
N SER A 357 26.35 -0.34 -0.86
CA SER A 357 27.18 0.59 -0.09
C SER A 357 28.19 -0.08 0.84
N GLY A 358 28.35 -1.39 0.75
CA GLY A 358 29.36 -2.16 1.47
C GLY A 358 28.89 -2.72 2.83
N VAL A 359 27.59 -2.72 3.11
CA VAL A 359 27.07 -3.43 4.28
C VAL A 359 27.12 -4.93 4.03
N ASN A 360 27.84 -5.65 4.89
CA ASN A 360 28.01 -7.08 4.73
C ASN A 360 26.71 -7.84 5.01
N THR A 361 26.48 -8.88 4.20
CA THR A 361 25.37 -9.81 4.36
C THR A 361 25.88 -11.14 4.84
N TYR A 362 25.29 -11.65 5.92
CA TYR A 362 25.60 -12.93 6.52
C TYR A 362 24.43 -13.88 6.31
N ARG A 363 24.72 -15.05 5.75
CA ARG A 363 23.68 -16.06 5.50
C ARG A 363 23.45 -16.88 6.76
N TRP A 364 22.29 -16.68 7.38
CA TRP A 364 21.84 -17.48 8.50
C TRP A 364 21.29 -18.83 8.01
N GLN A 365 21.79 -19.91 8.58
CA GLN A 365 21.39 -21.27 8.26
C GLN A 365 20.76 -21.88 9.51
N GLY A 366 19.50 -21.64 9.67
CA GLY A 366 18.75 -22.20 10.79
C GLY A 366 17.27 -22.25 10.41
N GLY A 367 16.49 -22.85 11.28
CA GLY A 367 15.05 -23.00 11.09
C GLY A 367 14.68 -24.13 10.11
N GLN A 368 13.41 -24.46 10.16
CA GLN A 368 12.83 -25.48 9.31
C GLN A 368 12.72 -24.97 7.88
N GLN A 369 13.24 -25.71 6.92
CA GLN A 369 12.99 -25.39 5.51
C GLN A 369 11.53 -25.61 5.20
N THR A 370 10.94 -24.66 4.49
CA THR A 370 9.56 -24.77 4.01
C THR A 370 9.50 -25.81 2.89
N THR A 371 8.65 -26.80 3.08
CA THR A 371 8.33 -27.76 2.01
C THR A 371 7.21 -27.18 1.14
N ALA A 372 7.36 -27.24 -0.16
CA ALA A 372 6.37 -26.77 -1.11
C ALA A 372 5.91 -27.92 -2.01
N ASP A 373 4.61 -28.18 -2.00
CA ASP A 373 3.96 -29.01 -3.00
C ASP A 373 3.42 -28.14 -4.11
N ILE A 374 3.82 -28.43 -5.34
CA ILE A 374 3.38 -27.69 -6.52
C ILE A 374 2.28 -28.48 -7.19
N ILE A 375 1.09 -27.90 -7.29
CA ILE A 375 -0.07 -28.47 -7.96
C ILE A 375 -0.25 -27.75 -9.29
N SER A 376 -0.10 -28.47 -10.39
CA SER A 376 -0.25 -27.93 -11.74
C SER A 376 -1.70 -28.04 -12.22
N GLU A 377 -2.29 -26.88 -12.51
CA GLU A 377 -3.61 -26.78 -13.14
C GLU A 377 -3.62 -25.56 -14.06
N PRO A 378 -3.57 -25.75 -15.39
CA PRO A 378 -3.50 -24.65 -16.34
C PRO A 378 -4.74 -23.76 -16.37
N ASP A 379 -5.94 -24.35 -16.23
CA ASP A 379 -7.17 -23.58 -16.20
C ASP A 379 -7.34 -22.83 -14.88
N LYS A 380 -7.54 -21.52 -14.97
CA LYS A 380 -7.67 -20.66 -13.78
C LYS A 380 -8.86 -21.03 -12.91
N GLY A 381 -10.01 -21.28 -13.52
CA GLY A 381 -11.23 -21.64 -12.80
C GLY A 381 -11.09 -22.97 -12.08
N ALA A 382 -10.58 -23.98 -12.78
CA ALA A 382 -10.30 -25.30 -12.21
C ALA A 382 -9.23 -25.23 -11.10
N ARG A 383 -8.20 -24.42 -11.28
CA ARG A 383 -7.14 -24.21 -10.29
C ARG A 383 -7.67 -23.62 -8.99
N TYR A 384 -8.49 -22.59 -9.07
CA TYR A 384 -9.09 -21.93 -7.90
C TYR A 384 -10.11 -22.84 -7.21
N SER A 385 -10.93 -23.56 -7.99
CA SER A 385 -11.88 -24.53 -7.46
C SER A 385 -11.19 -25.68 -6.71
N ARG A 386 -10.10 -26.18 -7.26
CA ARG A 386 -9.30 -27.22 -6.61
C ARG A 386 -8.67 -26.73 -5.31
N LEU A 387 -8.07 -25.53 -5.33
CA LEU A 387 -7.52 -24.91 -4.13
C LEU A 387 -8.60 -24.77 -3.05
N ALA A 388 -9.78 -24.26 -3.41
CA ALA A 388 -10.89 -24.05 -2.48
C ALA A 388 -11.40 -25.37 -1.87
N GLN A 389 -11.52 -26.43 -2.67
CA GLN A 389 -11.95 -27.74 -2.21
C GLN A 389 -10.95 -28.38 -1.24
N GLU A 390 -9.67 -28.37 -1.60
CA GLU A 390 -8.62 -28.93 -0.76
C GLU A 390 -8.41 -28.11 0.53
N PHE A 391 -8.58 -26.80 0.47
CA PHE A 391 -8.59 -25.92 1.63
C PHE A 391 -9.76 -26.28 2.59
N ALA A 392 -10.95 -26.46 2.07
CA ALA A 392 -12.13 -26.79 2.87
C ALA A 392 -11.99 -28.15 3.55
N VAL A 393 -11.43 -29.15 2.89
CA VAL A 393 -11.11 -30.44 3.48
C VAL A 393 -10.11 -30.30 4.62
N SER A 394 -9.06 -29.54 4.42
CA SER A 394 -8.03 -29.25 5.44
C SER A 394 -8.62 -28.60 6.69
N VAL A 395 -9.52 -27.64 6.52
CA VAL A 395 -10.23 -26.99 7.64
C VAL A 395 -11.16 -27.98 8.36
N ARG A 396 -11.92 -28.81 7.60
CA ARG A 396 -12.78 -29.84 8.18
C ARG A 396 -12.00 -30.82 9.04
N GLU A 397 -10.80 -31.19 8.62
CA GLU A 397 -9.92 -32.11 9.36
C GLU A 397 -9.26 -31.46 10.59
N GLY A 398 -9.56 -30.19 10.86
CA GLY A 398 -9.03 -29.45 12.01
C GLY A 398 -7.61 -28.95 11.81
N GLN A 399 -7.07 -28.99 10.61
CA GLN A 399 -5.76 -28.43 10.29
C GLN A 399 -5.85 -26.90 10.21
N GLU A 400 -4.85 -26.25 10.72
CA GLU A 400 -4.72 -24.79 10.58
C GLU A 400 -4.37 -24.48 9.13
N SER A 401 -5.25 -23.78 8.44
CA SER A 401 -5.17 -23.52 7.00
C SER A 401 -5.37 -22.06 6.70
N VAL A 402 -4.53 -21.50 5.85
CA VAL A 402 -4.58 -20.11 5.39
C VAL A 402 -4.49 -20.09 3.87
N ALA A 403 -5.37 -19.35 3.20
CA ALA A 403 -5.27 -19.10 1.78
C ALA A 403 -4.64 -17.74 1.50
N GLN A 404 -3.67 -17.68 0.59
CA GLN A 404 -3.00 -16.45 0.22
C GLN A 404 -2.98 -16.24 -1.29
N ILE A 405 -3.43 -15.08 -1.73
CA ILE A 405 -3.42 -14.65 -3.12
C ILE A 405 -3.30 -13.13 -3.22
N SER A 406 -2.60 -12.66 -4.24
CA SER A 406 -2.44 -11.23 -4.51
C SER A 406 -3.66 -10.64 -5.21
N GLY A 407 -4.00 -9.41 -4.85
CA GLY A 407 -5.06 -8.63 -5.47
C GLY A 407 -6.44 -8.84 -4.84
N THR A 408 -7.07 -7.73 -4.49
CA THR A 408 -8.37 -7.72 -3.80
C THR A 408 -9.48 -8.42 -4.55
N ARG A 409 -9.43 -8.38 -5.88
CA ARG A 409 -10.36 -9.05 -6.77
C ARG A 409 -10.21 -10.56 -6.71
N GLU A 410 -8.99 -11.07 -6.86
CA GLU A 410 -8.67 -12.49 -6.80
C GLU A 410 -9.01 -13.06 -5.41
N GLN A 411 -8.72 -12.30 -4.36
CA GLN A 411 -9.09 -12.66 -2.99
C GLN A 411 -10.61 -12.83 -2.83
N SER A 412 -11.40 -11.97 -3.45
CA SER A 412 -12.86 -12.05 -3.39
C SER A 412 -13.42 -13.29 -4.10
N VAL A 413 -12.89 -13.58 -5.30
CA VAL A 413 -13.29 -14.77 -6.06
C VAL A 413 -12.95 -16.03 -5.28
N LEU A 414 -11.72 -16.13 -4.81
CA LEU A 414 -11.26 -17.30 -4.06
C LEU A 414 -12.03 -17.45 -2.74
N ASN A 415 -12.32 -16.37 -2.06
CA ASN A 415 -13.13 -16.41 -0.83
C ASN A 415 -14.52 -16.95 -1.08
N GLY A 416 -15.18 -16.57 -2.16
CA GLY A 416 -16.48 -17.12 -2.56
C GLY A 416 -16.43 -18.62 -2.80
N LEU A 417 -15.43 -19.08 -3.55
CA LEU A 417 -15.23 -20.52 -3.82
C LEU A 417 -14.91 -21.32 -2.55
N ILE A 418 -14.10 -20.76 -1.67
CA ILE A 418 -13.78 -21.38 -0.37
C ILE A 418 -15.04 -21.50 0.49
N ARG A 419 -15.87 -20.48 0.56
CA ARG A 419 -17.12 -20.52 1.34
C ARG A 419 -18.07 -21.60 0.82
N ASP A 420 -18.22 -21.71 -0.51
CA ASP A 420 -19.04 -22.75 -1.13
C ASP A 420 -18.51 -24.15 -0.80
N SER A 421 -17.20 -24.35 -0.87
CA SER A 421 -16.56 -25.62 -0.51
C SER A 421 -16.68 -25.95 0.98
N LEU A 422 -16.56 -24.96 1.86
CA LEU A 422 -16.74 -25.13 3.31
C LEU A 422 -18.18 -25.52 3.67
N ARG A 423 -19.17 -25.02 2.92
CA ARG A 423 -20.57 -25.47 3.07
C ARG A 423 -20.74 -26.91 2.68
N GLN A 424 -20.16 -27.30 1.56
CA GLN A 424 -20.20 -28.70 1.10
C GLN A 424 -19.58 -29.66 2.10
N GLU A 425 -18.52 -29.22 2.80
CA GLU A 425 -17.84 -29.98 3.84
C GLU A 425 -18.52 -29.86 5.24
N GLY A 426 -19.60 -29.12 5.36
CA GLY A 426 -20.34 -28.97 6.61
C GLY A 426 -19.66 -28.09 7.68
N VAL A 427 -18.62 -27.35 7.31
CA VAL A 427 -17.90 -26.43 8.22
C VAL A 427 -18.64 -25.11 8.37
N LEU A 428 -19.20 -24.61 7.28
CA LEU A 428 -19.94 -23.35 7.23
C LEU A 428 -21.44 -23.64 7.23
N GLY A 429 -22.21 -22.92 8.04
CA GLY A 429 -23.66 -23.02 8.09
C GLY A 429 -24.32 -22.69 6.75
N GLU A 430 -25.50 -23.26 6.51
CA GLU A 430 -26.21 -23.13 5.23
C GLU A 430 -26.84 -21.76 5.02
N LYS A 431 -27.19 -21.08 6.11
CA LYS A 431 -27.85 -19.77 6.07
C LYS A 431 -26.86 -18.63 6.27
N ASP A 432 -26.87 -17.71 5.32
CA ASP A 432 -26.15 -16.45 5.45
C ASP A 432 -27.05 -15.40 6.11
N THR A 433 -26.46 -14.66 7.04
CA THR A 433 -26.98 -13.37 7.51
C THR A 433 -26.17 -12.27 6.86
N THR A 434 -26.82 -11.32 6.26
CA THR A 434 -26.17 -10.21 5.60
C THR A 434 -25.99 -9.07 6.58
N ILE A 435 -24.75 -8.62 6.71
CA ILE A 435 -24.36 -7.46 7.54
C ILE A 435 -23.66 -6.41 6.70
N THR A 436 -23.59 -5.19 7.19
CA THR A 436 -22.78 -4.15 6.59
C THR A 436 -21.39 -4.16 7.20
N ALA A 437 -20.37 -4.38 6.36
CA ALA A 437 -18.98 -4.38 6.73
C ALA A 437 -18.29 -3.12 6.20
N LEU A 438 -17.40 -2.53 6.99
CA LEU A 438 -16.58 -1.38 6.63
C LEU A 438 -15.13 -1.82 6.49
N THR A 439 -14.59 -1.63 5.29
CA THR A 439 -13.19 -1.92 4.99
C THR A 439 -12.42 -0.60 4.92
N PRO A 440 -11.40 -0.39 5.78
CA PRO A 440 -10.60 0.82 5.75
C PRO A 440 -9.88 1.02 4.41
N VAL A 441 -9.88 2.25 3.93
CA VAL A 441 -9.06 2.70 2.80
C VAL A 441 -8.00 3.64 3.36
N TRP A 442 -6.79 3.13 3.47
CA TRP A 442 -5.68 3.91 4.02
C TRP A 442 -5.18 4.92 3.00
N LEU A 443 -5.29 6.19 3.35
CA LEU A 443 -4.82 7.31 2.55
C LEU A 443 -3.73 8.07 3.31
N ASP A 444 -2.57 8.18 2.69
CA ASP A 444 -1.54 9.09 3.16
C ASP A 444 -1.91 10.56 2.87
N SER A 445 -1.15 11.49 3.39
CA SER A 445 -1.37 12.94 3.19
C SER A 445 -1.40 13.33 1.71
N LYS A 446 -0.64 12.64 0.87
CA LYS A 446 -0.52 12.90 -0.56
C LYS A 446 -1.68 12.35 -1.38
N SER A 447 -2.40 11.37 -0.83
CA SER A 447 -3.53 10.71 -1.48
C SER A 447 -4.88 11.28 -1.07
N ARG A 448 -5.00 11.87 0.13
CA ARG A 448 -6.26 12.44 0.64
C ARG A 448 -6.86 13.52 -0.25
N GLY A 449 -6.03 14.31 -0.92
CA GLY A 449 -6.46 15.34 -1.86
C GLY A 449 -6.83 14.85 -3.26
N VAL A 450 -6.76 13.55 -3.52
CA VAL A 450 -7.07 12.95 -4.82
C VAL A 450 -8.52 12.47 -4.84
N ARG A 451 -9.34 13.13 -5.62
CA ARG A 451 -10.79 12.87 -5.72
C ARG A 451 -11.15 11.43 -6.04
N ASP A 452 -10.33 10.74 -6.78
CA ASP A 452 -10.59 9.37 -7.25
C ASP A 452 -10.76 8.32 -6.15
N TYR A 453 -10.25 8.59 -4.96
CA TYR A 453 -10.40 7.68 -3.83
C TYR A 453 -11.79 7.74 -3.20
N TYR A 454 -12.53 8.81 -3.46
CA TYR A 454 -13.83 9.05 -2.85
C TYR A 454 -14.95 8.73 -3.83
N ARG A 455 -15.94 7.98 -3.38
CA ARG A 455 -17.10 7.55 -4.17
C ARG A 455 -18.36 7.60 -3.36
N GLU A 456 -19.49 7.77 -4.04
CA GLU A 456 -20.82 7.66 -3.44
C GLU A 456 -20.99 6.31 -2.74
N GLY A 457 -21.61 6.34 -1.57
CA GLY A 457 -21.83 5.16 -0.73
C GLY A 457 -20.66 4.77 0.17
N MET A 458 -19.48 5.35 -0.01
CA MET A 458 -18.38 5.18 0.94
C MET A 458 -18.67 5.91 2.24
N VAL A 459 -18.01 5.48 3.29
CA VAL A 459 -18.17 6.02 4.64
C VAL A 459 -16.92 6.78 5.05
N MET A 460 -17.11 7.93 5.67
CA MET A 460 -16.05 8.70 6.28
C MET A 460 -16.32 8.87 7.77
N GLU A 461 -15.29 8.70 8.58
CA GLU A 461 -15.34 8.99 10.00
C GLU A 461 -14.39 10.13 10.34
N ARG A 462 -14.85 11.09 11.12
CA ARG A 462 -14.06 12.18 11.66
C ARG A 462 -13.83 11.96 13.15
N TRP A 463 -12.57 12.03 13.57
CA TRP A 463 -12.22 12.01 14.98
C TRP A 463 -12.59 13.34 15.64
N ASP A 464 -13.38 13.27 16.70
CA ASP A 464 -13.68 14.40 17.58
C ASP A 464 -12.85 14.29 18.86
N PRO A 465 -11.80 15.12 19.02
CA PRO A 465 -10.92 15.07 20.18
C PRO A 465 -11.60 15.55 21.48
N GLU A 466 -12.60 16.40 21.39
CA GLU A 466 -13.32 16.93 22.55
C GLU A 466 -14.18 15.85 23.21
N ASN A 467 -14.95 15.15 22.40
CA ASN A 467 -15.85 14.09 22.87
C ASN A 467 -15.19 12.70 22.84
N ARG A 468 -13.99 12.57 22.26
CA ARG A 468 -13.28 11.29 22.04
C ARG A 468 -14.12 10.24 21.29
N THR A 469 -14.87 10.71 20.32
CA THR A 469 -15.76 9.90 19.48
C THR A 469 -15.44 10.08 18.02
N HIS A 470 -15.97 9.18 17.20
CA HIS A 470 -15.93 9.29 15.74
C HIS A 470 -17.33 9.67 15.25
N ASP A 471 -17.42 10.77 14.51
CA ASP A 471 -18.62 11.13 13.77
C ASP A 471 -18.59 10.41 12.42
N ARG A 472 -19.66 9.68 12.10
CA ARG A 472 -19.76 8.90 10.87
C ARG A 472 -20.66 9.60 9.86
N PHE A 473 -20.20 9.61 8.62
CA PHE A 473 -20.89 10.17 7.47
C PHE A 473 -20.87 9.19 6.30
N VAL A 474 -21.89 9.23 5.45
CA VAL A 474 -21.88 8.58 4.15
C VAL A 474 -21.62 9.63 3.08
N ILE A 475 -20.84 9.27 2.07
CA ILE A 475 -20.64 10.12 0.89
C ILE A 475 -21.89 10.00 0.02
N ASP A 476 -22.70 11.06 0.01
CA ASP A 476 -23.91 11.15 -0.81
C ASP A 476 -23.59 11.51 -2.25
N ARG A 477 -22.64 12.42 -2.44
CA ARG A 477 -22.21 12.90 -3.77
C ARG A 477 -20.74 13.30 -3.79
N VAL A 478 -20.09 13.04 -4.91
CA VAL A 478 -18.78 13.60 -5.26
C VAL A 478 -18.96 14.52 -6.46
N THR A 479 -18.75 15.81 -6.24
CA THR A 479 -18.88 16.82 -7.29
C THR A 479 -17.52 17.18 -7.85
N ALA A 480 -17.20 16.70 -9.05
CA ALA A 480 -15.90 16.89 -9.68
C ALA A 480 -15.60 18.35 -10.05
N SER A 481 -16.62 19.09 -10.49
CA SER A 481 -16.48 20.50 -10.93
C SER A 481 -16.06 21.45 -9.81
N SER A 482 -16.44 21.17 -8.57
CA SER A 482 -16.07 21.95 -7.37
C SER A 482 -15.08 21.21 -6.47
N ASN A 483 -14.68 20.00 -6.83
CA ASN A 483 -13.87 19.11 -6.03
C ASN A 483 -14.37 18.95 -4.59
N MET A 484 -15.69 18.71 -4.47
CA MET A 484 -16.45 18.72 -3.23
C MET A 484 -17.05 17.35 -2.94
N LEU A 485 -16.99 16.96 -1.67
CA LEU A 485 -17.73 15.83 -1.11
C LEU A 485 -18.97 16.34 -0.39
N THR A 486 -20.13 15.81 -0.74
CA THR A 486 -21.35 16.02 0.02
C THR A 486 -21.57 14.83 0.95
N LEU A 487 -21.43 15.05 2.24
CA LEU A 487 -21.56 14.05 3.28
C LEU A 487 -22.93 14.18 3.98
N LYS A 488 -23.47 13.06 4.42
CA LYS A 488 -24.68 13.01 5.27
C LYS A 488 -24.42 12.18 6.50
N ASP A 489 -24.86 12.66 7.65
CA ASP A 489 -24.85 11.92 8.89
C ASP A 489 -26.07 10.98 9.00
N ARG A 490 -26.20 10.28 10.13
CA ARG A 490 -27.32 9.35 10.41
C ARG A 490 -28.69 10.03 10.30
N ASP A 491 -28.78 11.30 10.68
CA ASP A 491 -30.02 12.08 10.67
C ASP A 491 -30.31 12.75 9.31
N GLY A 492 -29.42 12.54 8.33
CA GLY A 492 -29.52 13.14 7.01
C GLY A 492 -29.02 14.58 6.93
N VAL A 493 -28.36 15.07 7.97
CA VAL A 493 -27.77 16.41 7.98
C VAL A 493 -26.56 16.43 7.04
N ARG A 494 -26.58 17.39 6.14
CA ARG A 494 -25.56 17.56 5.10
C ARG A 494 -24.34 18.31 5.62
N LEU A 495 -23.16 17.82 5.25
CA LEU A 495 -21.87 18.48 5.41
C LEU A 495 -21.15 18.52 4.07
N ASP A 496 -20.79 19.69 3.59
CA ASP A 496 -19.95 19.85 2.39
C ASP A 496 -18.48 19.96 2.80
N LEU A 497 -17.66 19.10 2.22
CA LEU A 497 -16.22 19.01 2.50
C LEU A 497 -15.44 19.05 1.20
N LYS A 498 -14.55 20.03 1.05
CA LYS A 498 -13.60 20.03 -0.08
C LYS A 498 -12.64 18.87 0.03
N VAL A 499 -12.35 18.20 -1.10
CA VAL A 499 -11.39 17.09 -1.13
C VAL A 499 -10.03 17.54 -0.61
N SER A 500 -9.62 18.77 -0.91
CA SER A 500 -8.38 19.37 -0.42
C SER A 500 -8.35 19.63 1.10
N ALA A 501 -9.51 19.65 1.76
CA ALA A 501 -9.65 19.87 3.21
C ALA A 501 -9.65 18.55 4.01
N VAL A 502 -9.60 17.40 3.36
CA VAL A 502 -9.52 16.11 4.06
C VAL A 502 -8.13 15.95 4.66
N ASP A 503 -8.08 15.91 5.98
CA ASP A 503 -6.85 15.80 6.77
C ASP A 503 -6.75 14.45 7.51
N SER A 504 -5.83 14.34 8.45
CA SER A 504 -5.57 13.14 9.23
C SER A 504 -6.69 12.78 10.22
N GLN A 505 -7.62 13.69 10.51
CA GLN A 505 -8.77 13.43 11.39
C GLN A 505 -9.82 12.56 10.68
N TRP A 506 -9.78 12.51 9.35
CA TRP A 506 -10.70 11.74 8.53
C TRP A 506 -10.16 10.36 8.19
N THR A 507 -11.00 9.35 8.33
CA THR A 507 -10.74 7.98 7.87
C THR A 507 -11.81 7.58 6.86
N LEU A 508 -11.38 6.96 5.76
CA LEU A 508 -12.24 6.52 4.67
C LEU A 508 -12.47 5.01 4.74
N PHE A 509 -13.70 4.59 4.50
CA PHE A 509 -14.10 3.17 4.46
C PHE A 509 -14.92 2.87 3.22
N ARG A 510 -14.73 1.68 2.68
CA ARG A 510 -15.69 1.08 1.75
C ARG A 510 -16.75 0.36 2.57
N ALA A 511 -18.02 0.59 2.25
CA ALA A 511 -19.13 -0.15 2.80
C ALA A 511 -19.48 -1.29 1.85
N GLU A 512 -19.55 -2.49 2.37
CA GLU A 512 -19.89 -3.71 1.60
C GLU A 512 -20.93 -4.51 2.37
N THR A 513 -21.82 -5.14 1.63
CA THR A 513 -22.70 -6.16 2.18
C THR A 513 -21.92 -7.46 2.32
N LEU A 514 -21.81 -7.97 3.53
CA LEU A 514 -21.04 -9.15 3.86
C LEU A 514 -21.98 -10.30 4.29
N PRO A 515 -22.02 -11.42 3.56
CA PRO A 515 -22.71 -12.60 4.04
C PRO A 515 -21.88 -13.28 5.12
N VAL A 516 -22.52 -13.61 6.23
CA VAL A 516 -21.90 -14.29 7.38
C VAL A 516 -22.75 -15.46 7.79
N ALA A 517 -22.11 -16.61 8.00
CA ALA A 517 -22.73 -17.83 8.46
C ALA A 517 -22.06 -18.34 9.74
N GLU A 518 -22.71 -19.25 10.45
CA GLU A 518 -22.09 -19.96 11.56
C GLU A 518 -20.86 -20.75 11.06
N GLY A 519 -19.77 -20.70 11.81
CA GLY A 519 -18.47 -21.24 11.41
C GLY A 519 -17.60 -20.29 10.58
N GLU A 520 -18.10 -19.09 10.25
CA GLU A 520 -17.35 -18.10 9.47
C GLU A 520 -16.09 -17.65 10.19
N ARG A 521 -15.00 -17.50 9.42
CA ARG A 521 -13.78 -16.83 9.89
C ARG A 521 -13.83 -15.37 9.45
N LEU A 522 -13.76 -14.48 10.42
CA LEU A 522 -13.76 -13.03 10.17
C LEU A 522 -12.41 -12.42 10.56
N ALA A 523 -11.97 -11.45 9.78
CA ALA A 523 -10.83 -10.60 10.08
C ALA A 523 -11.33 -9.29 10.73
N VAL A 524 -10.79 -8.92 11.86
CA VAL A 524 -11.06 -7.63 12.51
C VAL A 524 -10.19 -6.57 11.86
N LEU A 525 -10.82 -5.56 11.26
CA LEU A 525 -10.15 -4.51 10.49
C LEU A 525 -9.97 -3.19 11.25
N GLY A 526 -10.55 -3.09 12.42
CA GLY A 526 -10.49 -1.91 13.28
C GLY A 526 -11.26 -2.12 14.57
N LYS A 527 -11.37 -1.06 15.35
CA LYS A 527 -12.09 -1.12 16.63
C LYS A 527 -13.57 -1.42 16.39
N ILE A 528 -14.08 -2.40 17.10
CA ILE A 528 -15.51 -2.76 17.13
C ILE A 528 -16.08 -2.30 18.47
N PRO A 529 -17.18 -1.52 18.49
CA PRO A 529 -17.80 -1.02 19.73
C PRO A 529 -18.12 -2.17 20.71
N ASP A 530 -17.98 -1.90 22.01
CA ASP A 530 -18.33 -2.81 23.10
C ASP A 530 -17.59 -4.16 23.09
N THR A 531 -16.43 -4.21 22.45
CA THR A 531 -15.59 -5.40 22.40
C THR A 531 -14.15 -5.09 22.80
N ARG A 532 -13.39 -6.15 23.12
CA ARG A 532 -11.95 -6.11 23.36
C ARG A 532 -11.14 -6.54 22.12
N LEU A 533 -11.78 -6.66 20.97
CA LEU A 533 -11.15 -7.06 19.73
C LEU A 533 -10.30 -5.92 19.15
N LYS A 534 -9.15 -6.29 18.62
CA LYS A 534 -8.19 -5.37 18.01
C LYS A 534 -8.08 -5.61 16.51
N GLY A 535 -7.80 -4.57 15.75
CA GLY A 535 -7.48 -4.71 14.34
C GLY A 535 -6.33 -5.68 14.09
N GLY A 536 -6.47 -6.55 13.12
CA GLY A 536 -5.54 -7.62 12.78
C GLY A 536 -5.85 -8.98 13.40
N GLU A 537 -6.77 -9.07 14.35
CA GLU A 537 -7.21 -10.34 14.92
C GLU A 537 -8.12 -11.12 13.97
N SER A 538 -8.09 -12.43 14.11
CA SER A 538 -9.03 -13.36 13.46
C SER A 538 -10.01 -13.90 14.49
N ILE A 539 -11.27 -14.02 14.13
CA ILE A 539 -12.34 -14.53 14.98
C ILE A 539 -13.21 -15.52 14.24
N THR A 540 -13.83 -16.45 14.98
CA THR A 540 -14.79 -17.41 14.45
C THR A 540 -16.20 -17.09 14.91
N VAL A 541 -17.17 -17.13 14.01
CA VAL A 541 -18.58 -16.93 14.33
C VAL A 541 -19.15 -18.24 14.89
N MET A 542 -19.55 -18.18 16.15
CA MET A 542 -20.12 -19.34 16.85
C MET A 542 -21.62 -19.42 16.72
N LYS A 543 -22.30 -18.26 16.69
CA LYS A 543 -23.76 -18.15 16.59
C LYS A 543 -24.15 -16.89 15.85
N VAL A 544 -25.17 -16.99 15.02
CA VAL A 544 -25.78 -15.88 14.31
C VAL A 544 -27.21 -15.70 14.81
N GLU A 545 -27.50 -14.52 15.32
CA GLU A 545 -28.83 -14.11 15.77
C GLU A 545 -29.22 -12.80 15.07
N GLU A 546 -30.50 -12.44 15.15
CA GLU A 546 -30.94 -11.17 14.59
C GLU A 546 -30.26 -9.99 15.34
N GLY A 547 -29.55 -9.17 14.60
CA GLY A 547 -28.85 -8.00 15.12
C GLY A 547 -27.57 -8.28 15.88
N GLN A 548 -27.11 -9.52 16.00
CA GLN A 548 -25.87 -9.82 16.70
C GLN A 548 -25.17 -11.10 16.24
N LEU A 549 -23.83 -11.09 16.35
CA LEU A 549 -22.99 -12.26 16.14
C LEU A 549 -22.26 -12.60 17.44
N THR A 550 -22.25 -13.86 17.81
CA THR A 550 -21.40 -14.38 18.88
C THR A 550 -20.12 -14.91 18.29
N VAL A 551 -18.98 -14.37 18.69
CA VAL A 551 -17.67 -14.67 18.11
C VAL A 551 -16.69 -15.15 19.18
N GLN A 552 -15.69 -15.87 18.74
CA GLN A 552 -14.66 -16.46 19.61
C GLN A 552 -13.28 -16.27 18.98
N ARG A 553 -12.29 -15.90 19.80
CA ARG A 553 -10.90 -15.92 19.37
C ARG A 553 -10.40 -17.37 19.22
N PRO A 554 -9.48 -17.64 18.27
CA PRO A 554 -8.88 -18.96 18.15
C PRO A 554 -8.23 -19.43 19.47
N GLY A 555 -8.53 -20.67 19.87
CA GLY A 555 -7.96 -21.26 21.09
C GLY A 555 -8.50 -20.73 22.42
N GLN A 556 -9.46 -19.82 22.42
CA GLN A 556 -10.10 -19.28 23.62
C GLN A 556 -11.53 -19.82 23.76
N LYS A 557 -11.96 -20.06 24.98
CA LYS A 557 -13.33 -20.53 25.27
C LYS A 557 -14.32 -19.37 25.48
N THR A 558 -13.80 -18.17 25.78
CA THR A 558 -14.62 -16.97 25.99
C THR A 558 -15.16 -16.43 24.68
N THR A 559 -16.42 -16.05 24.68
CA THR A 559 -17.11 -15.45 23.54
C THR A 559 -17.34 -13.97 23.73
N GLN A 560 -17.48 -13.23 22.63
CA GLN A 560 -17.88 -11.84 22.60
C GLN A 560 -19.07 -11.67 21.64
N THR A 561 -19.88 -10.65 21.88
CA THR A 561 -21.03 -10.35 21.06
C THR A 561 -20.76 -9.09 20.24
N LEU A 562 -20.99 -9.17 18.93
CA LEU A 562 -20.92 -8.05 18.01
C LEU A 562 -22.35 -7.60 17.68
N ALA A 563 -22.66 -6.34 17.91
CA ALA A 563 -23.86 -5.74 17.38
C ALA A 563 -23.70 -5.52 15.87
N VAL A 564 -24.61 -6.03 15.07
CA VAL A 564 -24.60 -5.92 13.60
C VAL A 564 -25.93 -5.41 13.12
N GLY A 565 -25.92 -4.62 12.04
CA GLY A 565 -27.12 -4.06 11.45
C GLY A 565 -27.02 -3.96 9.94
N ALA A 566 -28.13 -3.67 9.31
CA ALA A 566 -28.20 -3.33 7.91
C ALA A 566 -28.07 -1.81 7.74
N GLY A 567 -27.10 -1.38 6.99
CA GLY A 567 -26.86 0.03 6.71
C GLY A 567 -25.50 0.51 7.19
N VAL A 568 -25.03 1.58 6.56
CA VAL A 568 -23.65 2.07 6.74
C VAL A 568 -23.37 2.61 8.14
N PHE A 569 -24.39 3.16 8.81
CA PHE A 569 -24.23 3.71 10.17
C PHE A 569 -24.12 2.63 11.24
N ASP A 570 -24.59 1.43 10.96
CA ASP A 570 -24.48 0.26 11.84
C ASP A 570 -23.39 -0.70 11.39
N GLY A 571 -22.64 -0.36 10.34
CA GLY A 571 -21.55 -1.13 9.80
C GLY A 571 -20.38 -1.27 10.78
N ILE A 572 -19.77 -2.44 10.81
CA ILE A 572 -18.61 -2.73 11.65
C ILE A 572 -17.36 -3.04 10.80
N LYS A 573 -16.19 -2.85 11.38
CA LYS A 573 -14.90 -2.95 10.70
C LYS A 573 -14.42 -4.40 10.68
N ILE A 574 -15.05 -5.21 9.84
CA ILE A 574 -14.72 -6.62 9.64
C ILE A 574 -14.71 -6.98 8.15
N GLY A 575 -14.12 -8.11 7.85
CA GLY A 575 -14.14 -8.76 6.54
C GLY A 575 -14.05 -10.27 6.70
N HIS A 576 -14.21 -11.02 5.60
CA HIS A 576 -13.92 -12.45 5.62
C HIS A 576 -12.44 -12.71 5.86
N GLY A 577 -12.12 -13.70 6.68
CA GLY A 577 -10.77 -14.03 7.10
C GLY A 577 -10.15 -15.28 6.43
N TRP A 578 -10.81 -15.88 5.43
CA TRP A 578 -10.32 -17.08 4.79
C TRP A 578 -9.13 -16.86 3.87
N VAL A 579 -9.08 -15.70 3.19
CA VAL A 579 -8.06 -15.35 2.21
C VAL A 579 -7.32 -14.10 2.63
N GLU A 580 -5.99 -14.17 2.61
CA GLU A 580 -5.10 -13.08 2.98
C GLU A 580 -4.20 -12.68 1.80
N SER A 581 -3.56 -11.52 1.92
CA SER A 581 -2.47 -11.13 1.02
C SER A 581 -1.20 -11.90 1.35
N PRO A 582 -0.38 -12.28 0.35
CA PRO A 582 0.95 -12.83 0.59
C PRO A 582 1.82 -11.90 1.43
N GLY A 583 2.71 -12.48 2.24
CA GLY A 583 3.63 -11.71 3.08
C GLY A 583 3.17 -11.48 4.52
N ARG A 584 1.95 -11.87 4.88
CA ARG A 584 1.50 -11.88 6.27
C ARG A 584 2.09 -13.07 7.02
N SER A 585 2.50 -12.84 8.25
CA SER A 585 3.03 -13.90 9.12
C SER A 585 1.94 -14.94 9.40
N VAL A 586 2.30 -16.19 9.34
CA VAL A 586 1.42 -17.35 9.52
C VAL A 586 1.97 -18.19 10.66
N SER A 587 1.12 -18.93 11.36
CA SER A 587 1.53 -19.88 12.39
C SER A 587 2.44 -20.97 11.82
N GLU A 588 3.35 -21.47 12.65
CA GLU A 588 4.30 -22.52 12.28
C GLU A 588 3.64 -23.83 11.89
N THR A 589 2.45 -24.07 12.37
CA THR A 589 1.66 -25.29 12.11
C THR A 589 0.69 -25.15 10.94
N ALA A 590 0.53 -23.94 10.40
CA ALA A 590 -0.43 -23.69 9.33
C ALA A 590 0.04 -24.23 7.99
N THR A 591 -0.88 -24.78 7.22
CA THR A 591 -0.71 -25.07 5.79
C THR A 591 -1.16 -23.85 4.98
N VAL A 592 -0.29 -23.34 4.13
CA VAL A 592 -0.58 -22.21 3.24
C VAL A 592 -1.01 -22.73 1.88
N PHE A 593 -2.22 -22.33 1.47
CA PHE A 593 -2.78 -22.61 0.14
C PHE A 593 -2.65 -21.34 -0.69
N ALA A 594 -1.83 -21.35 -1.73
CA ALA A 594 -1.53 -20.15 -2.48
C ALA A 594 -1.63 -20.34 -3.98
N SER A 595 -2.02 -19.29 -4.68
CA SER A 595 -1.88 -19.19 -6.13
C SER A 595 -1.25 -17.86 -6.47
N VAL A 596 -0.30 -17.85 -7.40
CA VAL A 596 0.41 -16.65 -7.83
C VAL A 596 0.43 -16.55 -9.34
N THR A 597 0.52 -15.32 -9.86
CA THR A 597 0.67 -15.12 -11.30
C THR A 597 2.08 -15.49 -11.75
N GLN A 598 2.18 -16.01 -12.97
CA GLN A 598 3.47 -16.46 -13.52
C GLN A 598 4.55 -15.37 -13.62
N ARG A 599 4.13 -14.09 -13.67
CA ARG A 599 5.05 -12.94 -13.73
C ARG A 599 5.74 -12.67 -12.39
N GLU A 600 5.13 -13.09 -11.31
CA GLU A 600 5.58 -12.81 -9.94
C GLU A 600 6.35 -13.98 -9.31
N LEU A 601 6.53 -15.09 -10.04
CA LEU A 601 7.21 -16.29 -9.54
C LEU A 601 8.72 -16.06 -9.48
N ASP A 602 9.23 -15.88 -8.28
CA ASP A 602 10.67 -15.85 -7.97
C ASP A 602 10.92 -16.30 -6.53
N ASN A 603 12.17 -16.26 -6.11
CA ASN A 603 12.55 -16.65 -4.75
C ASN A 603 11.90 -15.75 -3.67
N ALA A 604 11.73 -14.47 -3.93
CA ALA A 604 11.05 -13.55 -3.00
C ALA A 604 9.57 -13.91 -2.84
N THR A 605 8.90 -14.34 -3.91
CA THR A 605 7.52 -14.85 -3.85
C THR A 605 7.43 -16.10 -2.98
N LEU A 606 8.36 -17.04 -3.16
CA LEU A 606 8.43 -18.23 -2.31
C LEU A 606 8.59 -17.85 -0.84
N ASN A 607 9.48 -16.92 -0.53
CA ASN A 607 9.71 -16.45 0.83
C ASN A 607 8.49 -15.73 1.41
N GLN A 608 7.73 -15.01 0.60
CA GLN A 608 6.47 -14.40 1.04
C GLN A 608 5.39 -15.41 1.42
N LEU A 609 5.27 -16.47 0.64
CA LEU A 609 4.26 -17.51 0.86
C LEU A 609 4.66 -18.47 1.96
N ALA A 610 5.95 -18.77 2.06
CA ALA A 610 6.52 -19.75 2.98
C ALA A 610 6.89 -19.15 4.35
N GLN A 611 5.96 -18.45 4.97
CA GLN A 611 6.19 -17.63 6.17
C GLN A 611 6.52 -18.40 7.44
N SER A 612 6.13 -19.67 7.53
CA SER A 612 6.06 -20.32 8.83
C SER A 612 6.97 -21.53 8.99
N GLY A 613 7.67 -21.93 7.97
CA GLY A 613 8.32 -23.25 7.99
C GLY A 613 7.33 -24.42 7.93
N SER A 614 6.02 -24.15 7.80
CA SER A 614 4.97 -25.12 7.58
C SER A 614 4.91 -25.54 6.11
N HIS A 615 3.90 -26.29 5.78
CA HIS A 615 3.70 -26.78 4.42
C HIS A 615 3.07 -25.71 3.54
N LEU A 616 3.65 -25.49 2.35
CA LEU A 616 3.10 -24.64 1.29
C LEU A 616 2.55 -25.50 0.16
N ARG A 617 1.28 -25.30 -0.17
CA ARG A 617 0.64 -25.85 -1.36
C ARG A 617 0.48 -24.74 -2.39
N LEU A 618 1.28 -24.78 -3.44
CA LEU A 618 1.30 -23.77 -4.49
C LEU A 618 0.59 -24.26 -5.75
N TYR A 619 -0.52 -23.64 -6.10
CA TYR A 619 -1.32 -23.92 -7.27
C TYR A 619 -0.83 -23.08 -8.44
N SER A 620 -0.23 -23.71 -9.43
CA SER A 620 0.41 -23.06 -10.58
C SER A 620 -0.26 -23.44 -11.89
N ALA A 621 -0.28 -22.50 -12.84
CA ALA A 621 -0.69 -22.77 -14.21
C ALA A 621 0.36 -23.56 -15.00
N GLN A 622 1.58 -23.65 -14.51
CA GLN A 622 2.69 -24.36 -15.13
C GLN A 622 2.97 -25.69 -14.41
N ASP A 623 3.70 -26.57 -15.09
CA ASP A 623 4.18 -27.80 -14.49
C ASP A 623 5.11 -27.54 -13.30
N ALA A 624 5.31 -28.57 -12.48
CA ALA A 624 6.11 -28.47 -11.27
C ALA A 624 7.58 -28.10 -11.54
N ALA A 625 8.17 -28.61 -12.60
CA ALA A 625 9.57 -28.37 -12.93
C ALA A 625 9.82 -26.89 -13.30
N ARG A 626 8.99 -26.33 -14.18
CA ARG A 626 9.06 -24.91 -14.56
C ARG A 626 8.75 -23.97 -13.39
N THR A 627 7.79 -24.32 -12.56
CA THR A 627 7.44 -23.53 -11.37
C THR A 627 8.60 -23.53 -10.39
N THR A 628 9.23 -24.67 -10.11
CA THR A 628 10.41 -24.80 -9.25
C THR A 628 11.59 -24.00 -9.80
N GLU A 629 11.85 -24.07 -11.11
CA GLU A 629 12.89 -23.28 -11.75
C GLU A 629 12.67 -21.78 -11.54
N LYS A 630 11.47 -21.28 -11.73
CA LYS A 630 11.15 -19.86 -11.50
C LYS A 630 11.31 -19.45 -10.04
N LEU A 631 10.85 -20.27 -9.11
CA LEU A 631 10.97 -20.00 -7.67
C LEU A 631 12.43 -20.00 -7.18
N SER A 632 13.35 -20.62 -7.90
CA SER A 632 14.78 -20.57 -7.60
C SER A 632 15.47 -19.31 -8.10
N ARG A 633 14.84 -18.53 -8.98
CA ARG A 633 15.42 -17.32 -9.55
C ARG A 633 15.42 -16.17 -8.53
N HIS A 634 16.54 -15.51 -8.39
CA HIS A 634 16.67 -14.28 -7.63
C HIS A 634 16.44 -13.09 -8.55
N THR A 635 15.38 -12.33 -8.30
CA THR A 635 15.15 -11.05 -8.98
C THR A 635 15.70 -9.93 -8.10
N ALA A 636 16.79 -9.31 -8.56
CA ALA A 636 17.33 -8.13 -7.89
C ALA A 636 16.43 -6.91 -8.13
N PHE A 637 16.21 -6.11 -7.08
CA PHE A 637 15.66 -4.79 -7.25
C PHE A 637 16.71 -3.89 -7.91
N SER A 638 16.28 -3.09 -8.89
CA SER A 638 17.19 -2.15 -9.52
C SER A 638 17.35 -0.89 -8.70
N VAL A 639 18.59 -0.48 -8.49
CA VAL A 639 18.94 0.82 -7.91
C VAL A 639 18.95 1.84 -9.03
N VAL A 640 18.03 2.80 -8.99
CA VAL A 640 17.84 3.77 -10.09
C VAL A 640 19.05 4.70 -10.24
N SER A 641 19.64 5.11 -9.13
CA SER A 641 20.87 5.94 -9.16
C SER A 641 22.03 5.27 -9.90
N GLU A 642 22.20 3.96 -9.72
CA GLU A 642 23.24 3.20 -10.45
C GLU A 642 22.90 3.04 -11.94
N GLN A 643 21.62 2.87 -12.27
CA GLN A 643 21.18 2.83 -13.67
C GLN A 643 21.45 4.15 -14.40
N LEU A 644 21.22 5.27 -13.75
CA LEU A 644 21.50 6.58 -14.33
C LEU A 644 22.99 6.81 -14.54
N LYS A 645 23.83 6.43 -13.57
CA LYS A 645 25.31 6.51 -13.70
C LYS A 645 25.86 5.67 -14.84
N SER A 646 25.32 4.47 -15.05
CA SER A 646 25.78 3.58 -16.12
C SER A 646 25.45 4.07 -17.52
N ARG A 647 24.43 4.94 -17.67
CA ARG A 647 23.99 5.47 -18.97
C ARG A 647 24.73 6.71 -19.44
N SER A 648 25.13 7.60 -18.52
CA SER A 648 25.61 8.94 -18.87
C SER A 648 27.01 9.28 -18.34
N GLY A 649 27.58 8.46 -17.46
CA GLY A 649 28.84 8.79 -16.77
C GLY A 649 28.71 9.91 -15.71
N GLU A 650 27.82 10.86 -15.92
CA GLU A 650 27.26 11.79 -14.95
C GLU A 650 25.74 11.71 -15.00
N THR A 651 25.07 11.77 -13.85
CA THR A 651 23.61 11.85 -13.82
C THR A 651 23.20 13.27 -14.20
N ASP A 652 22.09 13.42 -14.92
CA ASP A 652 21.48 14.74 -15.18
C ASP A 652 21.23 15.50 -13.85
N LEU A 653 21.05 14.74 -12.77
CA LEU A 653 20.92 15.27 -11.42
C LEU A 653 22.23 15.90 -10.91
N ASP A 654 23.40 15.28 -11.13
CA ASP A 654 24.69 15.82 -10.71
C ASP A 654 24.98 17.13 -11.43
N ALA A 655 24.63 17.23 -12.71
CA ALA A 655 24.77 18.46 -13.50
C ALA A 655 23.85 19.58 -12.97
N ALA A 656 22.59 19.27 -12.63
CA ALA A 656 21.64 20.23 -12.06
C ALA A 656 22.11 20.74 -10.69
N ILE A 657 22.59 19.84 -9.83
CA ILE A 657 23.18 20.19 -8.53
C ILE A 657 24.39 21.12 -8.71
N ALA A 658 25.27 20.81 -9.65
CA ALA A 658 26.44 21.62 -9.93
C ALA A 658 26.07 23.04 -10.42
N GLN A 659 25.06 23.17 -11.25
CA GLN A 659 24.58 24.44 -11.78
C GLN A 659 23.95 25.32 -10.71
N GLN A 660 23.21 24.74 -9.76
CA GLN A 660 22.59 25.45 -8.65
C GLN A 660 23.58 25.88 -7.55
N LYS A 661 24.72 25.21 -7.44
CA LYS A 661 25.76 25.56 -6.47
C LYS A 661 26.51 26.89 -6.77
N ALA A 662 26.42 27.38 -7.99
CA ALA A 662 27.09 28.63 -8.36
C ALA A 662 26.43 29.81 -7.67
N GLY A 663 27.12 30.40 -6.67
CA GLY A 663 26.67 31.63 -5.99
C GLY A 663 26.48 31.60 -4.47
N LEU A 664 26.65 30.45 -3.82
CA LEU A 664 26.53 30.33 -2.35
C LEU A 664 27.88 30.29 -1.62
N HIS A 665 27.92 30.81 -0.37
CA HIS A 665 29.14 31.18 0.29
C HIS A 665 29.96 30.01 0.87
N THR A 666 29.30 28.98 1.44
CA THR A 666 30.01 27.78 1.94
C THR A 666 29.48 26.49 1.32
N PRO A 667 30.30 25.44 1.20
CA PRO A 667 29.83 24.17 0.69
C PRO A 667 28.66 23.54 1.49
N ALA A 668 28.65 23.74 2.82
CA ALA A 668 27.58 23.28 3.69
C ALA A 668 26.27 24.05 3.46
N GLU A 669 26.34 25.35 3.35
CA GLU A 669 25.19 26.23 3.02
C GLU A 669 24.63 25.90 1.65
N GLN A 670 25.50 25.68 0.66
CA GLN A 670 25.11 25.24 -0.68
C GLN A 670 24.36 23.91 -0.66
N ALA A 671 24.86 22.94 0.08
CA ALA A 671 24.25 21.61 0.20
C ALA A 671 22.86 21.69 0.85
N ILE A 672 22.71 22.47 1.92
CA ILE A 672 21.42 22.65 2.61
C ILE A 672 20.43 23.42 1.73
N HIS A 673 20.89 24.47 1.08
CA HIS A 673 20.03 25.30 0.21
C HIS A 673 19.47 24.52 -0.98
N LEU A 674 20.22 23.54 -1.48
CA LEU A 674 19.76 22.62 -2.50
C LEU A 674 18.83 21.52 -1.94
N ALA A 675 19.07 21.07 -0.72
CA ALA A 675 18.29 20.01 -0.09
C ALA A 675 16.89 20.48 0.31
N ILE A 676 16.73 21.70 0.80
CA ILE A 676 15.44 22.23 1.26
C ILE A 676 14.37 22.22 0.16
N PRO A 677 14.57 22.84 -1.00
CA PRO A 677 13.56 22.81 -2.07
C PRO A 677 13.22 21.40 -2.57
N LEU A 678 14.20 20.51 -2.57
CA LEU A 678 14.01 19.12 -2.94
C LEU A 678 13.08 18.38 -1.97
N LEU A 679 13.25 18.64 -0.67
CA LEU A 679 12.40 18.06 0.38
C LEU A 679 11.03 18.71 0.45
N GLU A 680 10.95 20.04 0.33
CA GLU A 680 9.69 20.79 0.26
C GLU A 680 8.84 20.36 -0.94
N SER A 681 9.47 19.93 -2.02
CA SER A 681 8.77 19.38 -3.18
C SER A 681 8.03 18.06 -2.87
N GLN A 682 8.37 17.36 -1.80
CA GLN A 682 7.72 16.10 -1.40
C GLN A 682 6.69 16.26 -0.30
N ASP A 683 7.01 17.03 0.72
CA ASP A 683 6.18 17.24 1.89
C ASP A 683 6.31 18.68 2.36
N LEU A 684 5.24 19.28 2.83
CA LEU A 684 5.26 20.58 3.48
C LEU A 684 6.12 20.59 4.76
N THR A 685 6.39 19.41 5.29
CA THR A 685 7.23 19.21 6.46
C THR A 685 8.18 18.05 6.22
N PHE A 686 9.43 18.23 6.53
CA PHE A 686 10.47 17.20 6.50
C PHE A 686 11.23 17.16 7.83
N SER A 687 11.75 16.01 8.16
CA SER A 687 12.51 15.81 9.39
C SER A 687 13.96 16.31 9.23
N ARG A 688 14.60 16.65 10.36
CA ARG A 688 16.01 16.99 10.37
C ARG A 688 16.92 15.88 9.80
N PRO A 689 16.70 14.59 10.08
CA PRO A 689 17.44 13.52 9.43
C PRO A 689 17.34 13.53 7.91
N GLN A 690 16.16 13.79 7.38
CA GLN A 690 15.96 13.88 5.92
C GLN A 690 16.75 15.06 5.33
N LEU A 691 16.71 16.22 5.98
CA LEU A 691 17.49 17.39 5.56
C LEU A 691 18.99 17.12 5.58
N LEU A 692 19.49 16.50 6.66
CA LEU A 692 20.90 16.15 6.79
C LEU A 692 21.34 15.17 5.70
N ALA A 693 20.60 14.09 5.50
CA ALA A 693 20.93 13.08 4.51
C ALA A 693 20.91 13.65 3.08
N THR A 694 19.88 14.42 2.74
CA THR A 694 19.78 15.07 1.43
C THR A 694 20.88 16.10 1.22
N ALA A 695 21.23 16.87 2.25
CA ALA A 695 22.33 17.84 2.20
C ALA A 695 23.70 17.17 2.05
N MET A 696 23.95 16.04 2.69
CA MET A 696 25.18 15.28 2.50
C MET A 696 25.34 14.85 1.04
N GLU A 697 24.28 14.42 0.42
CA GLU A 697 24.31 13.98 -0.98
C GLU A 697 24.46 15.15 -1.95
N THR A 698 23.68 16.22 -1.76
CA THR A 698 23.84 17.44 -2.57
C THR A 698 25.20 18.10 -2.39
N GLY A 699 25.87 17.85 -1.28
CA GLY A 699 27.25 18.22 -1.02
C GLY A 699 28.30 17.43 -1.84
N GLY A 700 27.90 16.32 -2.46
CA GLY A 700 28.74 15.53 -3.36
C GLY A 700 30.03 15.00 -2.72
N GLY A 701 29.97 14.62 -1.44
CA GLY A 701 31.14 14.10 -0.70
C GLY A 701 32.22 15.13 -0.34
N LYS A 702 31.99 16.42 -0.67
CA LYS A 702 32.92 17.53 -0.38
C LYS A 702 32.66 18.22 0.95
N VAL A 703 31.57 17.87 1.60
CA VAL A 703 31.11 18.49 2.85
C VAL A 703 30.98 17.42 3.91
N SER A 704 31.55 17.65 5.08
CA SER A 704 31.40 16.70 6.18
C SER A 704 30.01 16.82 6.80
N MET A 705 29.53 15.73 7.36
CA MET A 705 28.27 15.71 8.09
C MET A 705 28.27 16.71 9.27
N ALA A 706 29.40 16.83 9.97
CA ALA A 706 29.54 17.78 11.09
C ALA A 706 29.37 19.23 10.63
N ASP A 707 29.88 19.59 9.45
CA ASP A 707 29.73 20.94 8.91
C ASP A 707 28.26 21.23 8.52
N ILE A 708 27.59 20.27 7.90
CA ILE A 708 26.16 20.35 7.55
C ILE A 708 25.32 20.49 8.83
N ASP A 709 25.55 19.64 9.82
CA ASP A 709 24.81 19.64 11.07
C ASP A 709 24.98 20.94 11.85
N THR A 710 26.21 21.45 11.92
CA THR A 710 26.53 22.75 12.53
C THR A 710 25.81 23.88 11.80
N THR A 711 25.78 23.85 10.47
CA THR A 711 25.11 24.88 9.65
C THR A 711 23.59 24.82 9.80
N ILE A 712 23.00 23.62 9.84
CA ILE A 712 21.56 23.44 10.12
C ILE A 712 21.21 24.01 11.50
N GLN A 713 22.02 23.73 12.52
CA GLN A 713 21.79 24.25 13.88
C GLN A 713 21.87 25.74 13.94
N ALA A 714 22.81 26.35 13.22
CA ALA A 714 22.94 27.79 13.14
C ALA A 714 21.73 28.44 12.47
N GLN A 715 21.22 27.86 11.39
CA GLN A 715 20.04 28.38 10.69
C GLN A 715 18.73 28.21 11.47
N ILE A 716 18.59 27.17 12.29
CA ILE A 716 17.41 27.01 13.16
C ILE A 716 17.41 28.05 14.31
N ARG A 717 18.57 28.48 14.75
CA ARG A 717 18.70 29.48 15.84
C ARG A 717 18.59 30.94 15.37
N SER A 718 18.82 31.21 14.09
CA SER A 718 18.62 32.51 13.46
C SER A 718 17.16 32.73 13.06
#